data_0e8cce416f164898abf4ebb7ac85fe5f
#
_entry.id   0e8cce416f164898abf4ebb7ac85fe5f
#
_cell.length_a   1.000
_cell.length_b   1.000
_cell.length_c   1.000
_cell.angle_alpha   90.00
_cell.angle_beta   90.00
_cell.angle_gamma   90.00
#
_symmetry.space_group_name_H-M   'P 1'
#
loop_
_entity.id
_entity.type
_entity.pdbx_description
1 polymer ?
#
loop_
_entity_poly.entity_id
_entity_poly.type
_entity_poly.pdbx_seq_one_letter_code
_entity_poly.pdbx_strand_id
1 'polypeptide(L)'
;MSDLDSHADDVIGEHALSQWAQAMTHIANHYRVACSPGAIQANAPWFAGKSRATALSQLARQAGLSFHALNTAAQAFGQWRLPVVAELRDGQLMVIEHFNGEDTLDVFIIAEEGQRNRLTIAELLPEIVSITALRPLSALKDSRVDRYISRFKPDWMRELVLKDIRPYLPVMIAAFLINVLSLAGIIFSMQVYDRVIPAQSYPTLYVLSTGVLVAVLFGFLLREARTHIMDLLGKRADMRISDRVFSHALRLRNSAVPRSTGSFISQLRELEQVREMITSSTMSTIVDLPFFFLFIVVLAFIAPPLAWIAPVAALLMILPGLLLQKKLAVLANQAAHESTLRNAVLVESVQGLEDIKLMQAENRFLQQWNSYIRITGESGLRTRKLTQGLIGWGMSVQSLVYAAIIMFGAPMVIEGTMTTGAVVAASMLGSRMIAPMANLCGVLARWQQVKAAKMGLDSIMQLPTETQYDEDRVHQEIFHGHYLFENAHFRYHSDDQRVPLRISRLEVMPGERVAILGRNGAGKSTLLQAMAGGVEIIQGDVRLDNLSLVQIDMADLRRNIGFLSQNARLFFGTLRENLTLGAPHASDAQIFEALEVSGAAAFVKQLAKGLAHPIMEGGNGLSGGQRQSILLARMLLRSPNIVLLDEPSASLDEHTEREFIQRLNQWLGNRTLIVATHRVPVLELVERVVVLKEGQLVMDAPKAQALNASRAPAPTYGREWKNENQSA
;
A
#
# COMPACT_ATOMS: atom_id res chain seq x y z
N MET A 1 14.24 -7.87 -34.95
CA MET A 1 14.05 -8.17 -33.50
C MET A 1 15.21 -7.69 -32.63
N SER A 2 16.24 -7.04 -33.18
CA SER A 2 17.44 -6.57 -32.48
C SER A 2 17.51 -5.06 -32.21
N ASP A 3 16.63 -4.22 -32.77
CA ASP A 3 16.68 -2.76 -32.59
C ASP A 3 15.61 -2.20 -31.61
N LEU A 4 14.66 -3.02 -31.15
CA LEU A 4 13.63 -2.60 -30.20
C LEU A 4 14.08 -2.71 -28.73
N ASP A 5 15.12 -3.49 -28.45
CA ASP A 5 15.63 -3.68 -27.07
C ASP A 5 16.67 -2.60 -26.67
N SER A 6 17.22 -1.83 -27.63
CA SER A 6 18.28 -0.83 -27.34
C SER A 6 17.78 0.45 -26.67
N HIS A 7 16.49 0.80 -26.79
CA HIS A 7 15.88 1.97 -26.14
C HIS A 7 15.17 1.69 -24.82
N ALA A 8 15.10 0.42 -24.40
CA ALA A 8 14.39 0.03 -23.17
C ALA A 8 15.17 0.37 -21.89
N ASP A 9 16.48 0.52 -21.97
CA ASP A 9 17.38 0.76 -20.83
C ASP A 9 17.76 2.24 -20.65
N ASP A 10 17.38 3.14 -21.57
CA ASP A 10 17.66 4.57 -21.44
C ASP A 10 16.89 5.18 -20.27
N VAL A 11 17.61 5.95 -19.46
CA VAL A 11 17.04 6.70 -18.32
C VAL A 11 16.27 7.89 -18.84
N ILE A 12 15.00 8.00 -18.48
CA ILE A 12 14.13 9.11 -18.91
C ILE A 12 14.34 10.34 -18.02
N GLY A 13 14.45 11.53 -18.64
CA GLY A 13 14.59 12.82 -17.96
C GLY A 13 13.25 13.41 -17.52
N GLU A 14 13.28 14.34 -16.55
CA GLU A 14 12.08 14.97 -15.96
C GLU A 14 11.22 15.70 -17.00
N HIS A 15 11.85 16.43 -17.94
CA HIS A 15 11.13 17.17 -18.97
C HIS A 15 10.32 16.24 -19.89
N ALA A 16 10.91 15.14 -20.33
CA ALA A 16 10.23 14.13 -21.13
C ALA A 16 9.07 13.48 -20.36
N LEU A 17 9.24 13.21 -19.05
CA LEU A 17 8.18 12.68 -18.19
C LEU A 17 7.00 13.64 -18.05
N SER A 18 7.26 14.95 -17.99
CA SER A 18 6.19 15.97 -17.95
C SER A 18 5.37 15.98 -19.26
N GLN A 19 6.02 15.88 -20.42
CA GLN A 19 5.32 15.77 -21.70
C GLN A 19 4.51 14.47 -21.80
N TRP A 20 5.08 13.34 -21.34
CA TRP A 20 4.36 12.07 -21.28
C TRP A 20 3.15 12.12 -20.34
N ALA A 21 3.24 12.84 -19.21
CA ALA A 21 2.12 13.07 -18.32
C ALA A 21 0.96 13.80 -18.97
N GLN A 22 1.27 14.81 -19.81
CA GLN A 22 0.27 15.55 -20.61
C GLN A 22 -0.36 14.65 -21.69
N ALA A 23 0.46 13.87 -22.42
CA ALA A 23 -0.04 12.90 -23.42
C ALA A 23 -0.98 11.87 -22.79
N MET A 24 -0.61 11.32 -21.64
CA MET A 24 -1.42 10.34 -20.92
C MET A 24 -2.73 10.93 -20.42
N THR A 25 -2.69 12.17 -19.91
CA THR A 25 -3.89 12.91 -19.51
C THR A 25 -4.83 13.13 -20.69
N HIS A 26 -4.29 13.56 -21.84
CA HIS A 26 -5.08 13.78 -23.04
C HIS A 26 -5.78 12.50 -23.53
N ILE A 27 -5.05 11.38 -23.57
CA ILE A 27 -5.61 10.07 -23.95
C ILE A 27 -6.61 9.55 -22.90
N ALA A 28 -6.35 9.76 -21.61
CA ALA A 28 -7.29 9.38 -20.55
C ALA A 28 -8.63 10.14 -20.72
N ASN A 29 -8.57 11.43 -21.03
CA ASN A 29 -9.75 12.25 -21.31
C ASN A 29 -10.48 11.77 -22.59
N HIS A 30 -9.75 11.39 -23.64
CA HIS A 30 -10.32 10.83 -24.85
C HIS A 30 -11.15 9.55 -24.55
N TYR A 31 -10.62 8.66 -23.70
CA TYR A 31 -11.32 7.46 -23.26
C TYR A 31 -12.28 7.67 -22.09
N ARG A 32 -12.46 8.90 -21.62
CA ARG A 32 -13.27 9.24 -20.44
C ARG A 32 -12.86 8.44 -19.20
N VAL A 33 -11.56 8.18 -19.06
CA VAL A 33 -10.99 7.56 -17.86
C VAL A 33 -10.82 8.65 -16.82
N ALA A 34 -11.41 8.48 -15.64
CA ALA A 34 -11.24 9.43 -14.55
C ALA A 34 -9.77 9.47 -14.11
N CYS A 35 -9.09 10.60 -14.38
CA CYS A 35 -7.72 10.84 -13.96
C CYS A 35 -7.58 12.30 -13.54
N SER A 36 -6.72 12.56 -12.55
CA SER A 36 -6.37 13.92 -12.14
C SER A 36 -5.11 14.37 -12.88
N PRO A 37 -5.19 15.35 -13.81
CA PRO A 37 -4.04 15.87 -14.54
C PRO A 37 -2.94 16.37 -13.60
N GLY A 38 -3.34 17.13 -12.57
CA GLY A 38 -2.42 17.66 -11.57
C GLY A 38 -1.71 16.59 -10.75
N ALA A 39 -2.40 15.50 -10.42
CA ALA A 39 -1.78 14.38 -9.70
C ALA A 39 -0.76 13.63 -10.57
N ILE A 40 -1.06 13.43 -11.85
CA ILE A 40 -0.14 12.76 -12.79
C ILE A 40 1.10 13.62 -13.01
N GLN A 41 0.95 14.93 -13.25
CA GLN A 41 2.07 15.87 -13.41
C GLN A 41 2.93 15.97 -12.14
N ALA A 42 2.31 16.08 -10.96
CA ALA A 42 3.03 16.15 -9.68
C ALA A 42 3.84 14.87 -9.37
N ASN A 43 3.39 13.74 -9.86
CA ASN A 43 4.04 12.45 -9.61
C ASN A 43 5.07 12.07 -10.70
N ALA A 44 5.02 12.66 -11.86
CA ALA A 44 5.93 12.36 -12.99
C ALA A 44 7.42 12.40 -12.60
N PRO A 45 7.92 13.39 -11.83
CA PRO A 45 9.34 13.46 -11.44
C PRO A 45 9.82 12.34 -10.56
N TRP A 46 8.93 11.71 -9.77
CA TRP A 46 9.30 10.58 -8.93
C TRP A 46 9.74 9.34 -9.71
N PHE A 47 9.50 9.35 -11.01
CA PHE A 47 9.91 8.28 -11.92
C PHE A 47 11.17 8.63 -12.71
N ALA A 48 11.71 9.84 -12.56
CA ALA A 48 12.99 10.24 -13.16
C ALA A 48 14.14 9.34 -12.62
N GLY A 49 15.06 9.00 -13.50
CA GLY A 49 16.18 8.11 -13.15
C GLY A 49 15.86 6.61 -13.20
N LYS A 50 14.62 6.22 -13.51
CA LYS A 50 14.26 4.83 -13.78
C LYS A 50 14.38 4.50 -15.27
N SER A 51 14.43 3.19 -15.59
CA SER A 51 14.37 2.79 -17.00
C SER A 51 13.08 3.29 -17.64
N ARG A 52 13.15 3.77 -18.86
CA ARG A 52 12.06 4.38 -19.61
C ARG A 52 10.78 3.54 -19.61
N ALA A 53 10.88 2.25 -19.90
CA ALA A 53 9.73 1.35 -19.92
C ALA A 53 9.05 1.24 -18.54
N THR A 54 9.84 1.20 -17.46
CA THR A 54 9.32 1.13 -16.09
C THR A 54 8.66 2.43 -15.68
N ALA A 55 9.28 3.58 -15.95
CA ALA A 55 8.76 4.90 -15.63
C ALA A 55 7.42 5.15 -16.34
N LEU A 56 7.38 4.95 -17.66
CA LEU A 56 6.17 5.17 -18.46
C LEU A 56 5.04 4.20 -18.13
N SER A 57 5.35 2.93 -17.84
CA SER A 57 4.32 1.98 -17.43
C SER A 57 3.71 2.31 -16.06
N GLN A 58 4.50 2.83 -15.13
CA GLN A 58 4.02 3.26 -13.81
C GLN A 58 3.19 4.54 -13.92
N LEU A 59 3.63 5.51 -14.73
CA LEU A 59 2.91 6.75 -14.97
C LEU A 59 1.57 6.48 -15.69
N ALA A 60 1.56 5.62 -16.73
CA ALA A 60 0.34 5.21 -17.41
C ALA A 60 -0.68 4.56 -16.47
N ARG A 61 -0.22 3.69 -15.54
CA ARG A 61 -1.09 3.10 -14.53
C ARG A 61 -1.74 4.13 -13.60
N GLN A 62 -1.03 5.21 -13.27
CA GLN A 62 -1.60 6.31 -12.47
C GLN A 62 -2.69 7.04 -13.25
N ALA A 63 -2.54 7.16 -14.57
CA ALA A 63 -3.56 7.69 -15.46
C ALA A 63 -4.71 6.71 -15.77
N GLY A 64 -4.71 5.51 -15.16
CA GLY A 64 -5.70 4.47 -15.45
C GLY A 64 -5.51 3.80 -16.82
N LEU A 65 -4.30 3.91 -17.42
CA LEU A 65 -3.97 3.41 -18.75
C LEU A 65 -2.94 2.28 -18.70
N SER A 66 -2.99 1.40 -19.68
CA SER A 66 -1.96 0.40 -19.98
C SER A 66 -1.01 0.92 -21.06
N PHE A 67 0.27 0.61 -20.94
CA PHE A 67 1.32 1.03 -21.86
C PHE A 67 1.74 -0.14 -22.75
N HIS A 68 1.71 0.06 -24.08
CA HIS A 68 2.13 -0.92 -25.06
C HIS A 68 2.92 -0.25 -26.20
N ALA A 69 4.18 -0.58 -26.37
CA ALA A 69 4.97 -0.16 -27.52
C ALA A 69 4.50 -0.86 -28.80
N LEU A 70 4.31 -0.14 -29.87
CA LEU A 70 3.90 -0.62 -31.18
C LEU A 70 5.06 -0.54 -32.17
N ASN A 71 4.99 -1.34 -33.24
CA ASN A 71 5.95 -1.27 -34.34
C ASN A 71 5.67 -0.02 -35.20
N THR A 72 6.71 0.68 -35.65
CA THR A 72 6.66 1.93 -36.45
C THR A 72 6.18 1.76 -37.89
N ALA A 73 5.61 0.62 -38.27
CA ALA A 73 5.07 0.40 -39.63
C ALA A 73 3.77 1.17 -39.87
N ALA A 74 3.51 1.60 -41.10
CA ALA A 74 2.30 2.32 -41.52
C ALA A 74 0.98 1.65 -41.11
N GLN A 75 0.98 0.33 -40.89
CA GLN A 75 -0.15 -0.43 -40.33
C GLN A 75 -0.53 -0.04 -38.88
N ALA A 76 0.32 0.72 -38.16
CA ALA A 76 0.03 1.21 -36.82
C ALA A 76 -1.05 2.31 -36.79
N PHE A 77 -1.32 2.97 -37.92
CA PHE A 77 -2.28 4.09 -38.04
C PHE A 77 -3.69 3.68 -38.47
N GLY A 78 -4.00 2.39 -38.46
CA GLY A 78 -5.37 1.94 -38.77
C GLY A 78 -6.39 2.53 -37.78
N GLN A 79 -7.58 2.91 -38.29
CA GLN A 79 -8.67 3.55 -37.54
C GLN A 79 -9.00 2.87 -36.19
N TRP A 80 -8.80 1.54 -36.10
CA TRP A 80 -9.05 0.74 -34.90
C TRP A 80 -7.92 0.78 -33.84
N ARG A 81 -6.76 1.35 -34.20
CA ARG A 81 -5.59 1.43 -33.30
C ARG A 81 -5.40 2.82 -32.69
N LEU A 82 -6.11 3.81 -33.17
CA LEU A 82 -6.04 5.18 -32.65
C LEU A 82 -6.89 5.32 -31.38
N PRO A 83 -6.57 6.27 -30.47
CA PRO A 83 -5.42 7.17 -30.48
C PRO A 83 -4.12 6.50 -30.05
N VAL A 84 -2.98 7.03 -30.51
CA VAL A 84 -1.62 6.58 -30.13
C VAL A 84 -0.72 7.79 -29.87
N VAL A 85 0.30 7.61 -29.04
CA VAL A 85 1.35 8.62 -28.85
C VAL A 85 2.51 8.28 -29.78
N ALA A 86 2.92 9.24 -30.60
CA ALA A 86 4.12 9.16 -31.42
C ALA A 86 5.19 10.10 -30.83
N GLU A 87 6.42 9.60 -30.78
CA GLU A 87 7.59 10.37 -30.40
C GLU A 87 8.42 10.66 -31.65
N LEU A 88 8.77 11.92 -31.85
CA LEU A 88 9.51 12.41 -32.98
C LEU A 88 11.03 12.39 -32.70
N ARG A 89 11.83 12.53 -33.76
CA ARG A 89 13.30 12.56 -33.66
C ARG A 89 13.83 13.75 -32.86
N ASP A 90 13.11 14.84 -32.80
CA ASP A 90 13.41 16.03 -32.00
C ASP A 90 13.05 15.88 -30.52
N GLY A 91 12.48 14.74 -30.11
CA GLY A 91 12.06 14.43 -28.75
C GLY A 91 10.67 15.01 -28.40
N GLN A 92 9.95 15.62 -29.33
CA GLN A 92 8.58 16.08 -29.11
C GLN A 92 7.60 14.91 -29.13
N LEU A 93 6.53 15.01 -28.34
CA LEU A 93 5.44 14.05 -28.30
C LEU A 93 4.21 14.59 -28.98
N MET A 94 3.55 13.77 -29.77
CA MET A 94 2.26 14.06 -30.37
C MET A 94 1.28 12.91 -30.15
N VAL A 95 0.00 13.24 -30.04
CA VAL A 95 -1.09 12.28 -29.99
C VAL A 95 -1.79 12.24 -31.34
N ILE A 96 -1.81 11.08 -31.97
CA ILE A 96 -2.54 10.86 -33.22
C ILE A 96 -3.95 10.42 -32.85
N GLU A 97 -4.97 11.25 -33.13
CA GLU A 97 -6.35 11.05 -32.66
C GLU A 97 -7.19 10.28 -33.68
N HIS A 98 -7.19 10.73 -34.94
CA HIS A 98 -8.07 10.18 -35.97
C HIS A 98 -7.35 10.01 -37.31
N PHE A 99 -7.82 9.03 -38.07
CA PHE A 99 -7.47 8.80 -39.46
C PHE A 99 -8.66 9.20 -40.34
N ASN A 100 -8.48 10.21 -41.20
CA ASN A 100 -9.57 10.81 -41.97
C ASN A 100 -9.76 10.20 -43.37
N GLY A 101 -9.04 9.12 -43.69
CA GLY A 101 -8.92 8.64 -45.07
C GLY A 101 -7.95 9.51 -45.87
N GLU A 102 -7.65 9.16 -47.12
CA GLU A 102 -6.73 9.89 -48.00
C GLU A 102 -5.35 10.17 -47.38
N ASP A 103 -4.83 9.21 -46.56
CA ASP A 103 -3.52 9.27 -45.87
C ASP A 103 -3.29 10.50 -44.96
N THR A 104 -4.37 11.14 -44.47
CA THR A 104 -4.28 12.26 -43.54
C THR A 104 -4.64 11.84 -42.09
N LEU A 105 -3.86 12.39 -41.15
CA LEU A 105 -3.98 12.13 -39.71
C LEU A 105 -4.29 13.43 -38.97
N ASP A 106 -5.27 13.42 -38.05
CA ASP A 106 -5.47 14.50 -37.10
C ASP A 106 -4.53 14.25 -35.89
N VAL A 107 -3.63 15.23 -35.65
CA VAL A 107 -2.61 15.13 -34.62
C VAL A 107 -2.75 16.25 -33.61
N PHE A 108 -2.47 15.95 -32.35
CA PHE A 108 -2.44 16.91 -31.24
C PHE A 108 -1.00 17.02 -30.74
N ILE A 109 -0.37 18.18 -30.92
CA ILE A 109 1.05 18.43 -30.58
C ILE A 109 1.10 18.96 -29.15
N ILE A 110 1.81 18.24 -28.28
CA ILE A 110 1.85 18.53 -26.85
C ILE A 110 2.72 19.77 -26.57
N ALA A 111 3.81 19.97 -27.29
CA ALA A 111 4.75 21.06 -27.07
C ALA A 111 4.19 22.43 -27.48
N GLU A 112 3.21 22.49 -28.36
CA GLU A 112 2.62 23.72 -28.90
C GLU A 112 1.27 24.08 -28.25
N GLU A 113 1.20 24.04 -26.92
CA GLU A 113 -0.02 24.34 -26.15
C GLU A 113 -1.27 23.54 -26.60
N GLY A 114 -1.06 22.39 -27.22
CA GLY A 114 -2.14 21.50 -27.63
C GLY A 114 -2.81 21.91 -28.96
N GLN A 115 -2.08 22.43 -29.90
CA GLN A 115 -2.62 22.72 -31.25
C GLN A 115 -2.95 21.41 -31.99
N ARG A 116 -4.09 21.42 -32.67
CA ARG A 116 -4.52 20.34 -33.57
C ARG A 116 -4.13 20.67 -34.98
N ASN A 117 -3.35 19.78 -35.59
CA ASN A 117 -2.89 19.91 -36.96
C ASN A 117 -3.29 18.68 -37.80
N ARG A 118 -3.35 18.87 -39.12
CA ARG A 118 -3.51 17.74 -40.06
C ARG A 118 -2.20 17.52 -40.78
N LEU A 119 -1.69 16.29 -40.70
CA LEU A 119 -0.44 15.89 -41.35
C LEU A 119 -0.68 14.65 -42.21
N THR A 120 0.11 14.49 -43.25
CA THR A 120 0.06 13.28 -44.08
C THR A 120 0.95 12.20 -43.47
N ILE A 121 0.58 10.93 -43.68
CA ILE A 121 1.36 9.77 -43.20
C ILE A 121 2.77 9.82 -43.80
N ALA A 122 2.91 10.25 -45.06
CA ALA A 122 4.19 10.30 -45.76
C ALA A 122 5.16 11.32 -45.13
N GLU A 123 4.64 12.46 -44.61
CA GLU A 123 5.45 13.46 -43.91
C GLU A 123 5.83 13.01 -42.49
N LEU A 124 4.95 12.31 -41.84
CA LEU A 124 5.08 11.97 -40.42
C LEU A 124 5.94 10.70 -40.16
N LEU A 125 5.84 9.71 -41.06
CA LEU A 125 6.50 8.42 -40.88
C LEU A 125 8.04 8.50 -40.74
N PRO A 126 8.76 9.34 -41.52
CA PRO A 126 10.22 9.46 -41.37
C PRO A 126 10.69 10.11 -40.07
N GLU A 127 9.83 10.90 -39.44
CA GLU A 127 10.12 11.67 -38.23
C GLU A 127 9.85 10.88 -36.95
N ILE A 128 9.05 9.81 -37.01
CA ILE A 128 8.66 9.03 -35.86
C ILE A 128 9.76 8.05 -35.43
N VAL A 129 10.16 8.14 -34.16
CA VAL A 129 11.11 7.23 -33.51
C VAL A 129 10.37 6.06 -32.83
N SER A 130 9.28 6.37 -32.12
CA SER A 130 8.53 5.34 -31.41
C SER A 130 7.02 5.63 -31.40
N ILE A 131 6.22 4.57 -31.43
CA ILE A 131 4.75 4.66 -31.30
C ILE A 131 4.31 3.87 -30.10
N THR A 132 3.52 4.50 -29.24
CA THR A 132 2.99 3.89 -28.04
C THR A 132 1.47 3.93 -28.03
N ALA A 133 0.84 2.77 -27.87
CA ALA A 133 -0.59 2.68 -27.62
C ALA A 133 -0.85 2.71 -26.12
N LEU A 134 -1.69 3.67 -25.73
CA LEU A 134 -2.22 3.77 -24.38
C LEU A 134 -3.69 3.36 -24.41
N ARG A 135 -4.08 2.39 -23.58
CA ARG A 135 -5.45 1.86 -23.52
C ARG A 135 -5.95 1.83 -22.08
N PRO A 136 -7.26 2.02 -21.84
CA PRO A 136 -7.83 1.89 -20.51
C PRO A 136 -7.45 0.55 -19.87
N LEU A 137 -7.06 0.56 -18.60
CA LEU A 137 -6.73 -0.64 -17.83
C LEU A 137 -7.94 -1.56 -17.63
N SER A 138 -9.14 -0.97 -17.60
CA SER A 138 -10.41 -1.69 -17.59
C SER A 138 -11.20 -1.36 -18.85
N ALA A 139 -11.94 -2.30 -19.40
CA ALA A 139 -12.94 -2.00 -20.41
C ALA A 139 -13.87 -0.90 -19.88
N LEU A 140 -14.31 0.03 -20.77
CA LEU A 140 -15.27 1.07 -20.42
C LEU A 140 -16.43 0.42 -19.66
N LYS A 141 -16.54 0.74 -18.38
CA LYS A 141 -17.54 0.13 -17.51
C LYS A 141 -18.91 0.69 -17.90
N ASP A 142 -19.86 -0.18 -18.21
CA ASP A 142 -21.25 0.22 -18.34
C ASP A 142 -21.78 0.54 -16.92
N SER A 143 -22.17 1.79 -16.70
CA SER A 143 -22.70 2.27 -15.41
C SER A 143 -23.88 1.43 -14.88
N ARG A 144 -24.52 0.64 -15.74
CA ARG A 144 -25.57 -0.30 -15.38
C ARG A 144 -25.04 -1.58 -14.73
N VAL A 145 -23.80 -1.96 -15.01
CA VAL A 145 -23.14 -3.15 -14.46
C VAL A 145 -22.40 -2.82 -13.17
N ASP A 146 -21.92 -1.60 -13.00
CA ASP A 146 -21.10 -1.15 -11.86
C ASP A 146 -21.86 -1.19 -10.52
N ARG A 147 -23.20 -1.11 -10.51
CA ARG A 147 -24.01 -1.25 -9.30
C ARG A 147 -23.97 -2.64 -8.67
N TYR A 148 -23.58 -3.67 -9.42
CA TYR A 148 -23.50 -5.07 -8.97
C TYR A 148 -22.09 -5.52 -8.61
N ILE A 149 -21.06 -4.75 -8.94
CA ILE A 149 -19.68 -5.11 -8.62
C ILE A 149 -19.37 -4.64 -7.20
N SER A 150 -19.19 -5.59 -6.28
CA SER A 150 -18.77 -5.27 -4.92
C SER A 150 -17.41 -4.56 -4.95
N ARG A 151 -17.31 -3.42 -4.25
CA ARG A 151 -16.10 -2.58 -4.16
C ARG A 151 -14.88 -3.35 -3.62
N PHE A 152 -15.13 -4.39 -2.85
CA PHE A 152 -14.12 -5.28 -2.29
C PHE A 152 -14.26 -6.67 -2.91
N LYS A 153 -13.16 -7.15 -3.52
CA LYS A 153 -13.07 -8.53 -4.03
C LYS A 153 -12.43 -9.39 -2.95
N PRO A 154 -13.13 -10.37 -2.37
CA PRO A 154 -12.56 -11.23 -1.31
C PRO A 154 -11.36 -12.04 -1.81
N ASP A 155 -11.21 -12.24 -3.13
CA ASP A 155 -10.13 -12.98 -3.76
C ASP A 155 -9.00 -12.12 -4.31
N TRP A 156 -8.89 -10.84 -3.92
CA TRP A 156 -7.87 -9.92 -4.41
C TRP A 156 -6.44 -10.47 -4.29
N MET A 157 -6.15 -11.16 -3.20
CA MET A 157 -4.84 -11.77 -2.96
C MET A 157 -4.58 -12.92 -3.93
N ARG A 158 -5.58 -13.77 -4.20
CA ARG A 158 -5.49 -14.86 -5.17
C ARG A 158 -5.29 -14.32 -6.58
N GLU A 159 -6.01 -13.27 -6.96
CA GLU A 159 -5.83 -12.61 -8.25
C GLU A 159 -4.39 -12.09 -8.42
N LEU A 160 -3.76 -11.52 -7.38
CA LEU A 160 -2.39 -11.02 -7.44
C LEU A 160 -1.32 -12.12 -7.52
N VAL A 161 -1.51 -13.22 -6.78
CA VAL A 161 -0.57 -14.35 -6.74
C VAL A 161 -0.65 -15.18 -8.01
N LEU A 162 -1.87 -15.48 -8.49
CA LEU A 162 -2.11 -16.36 -9.64
C LEU A 162 -2.32 -15.60 -10.95
N LYS A 163 -2.03 -14.31 -11.01
CA LYS A 163 -2.21 -13.49 -12.21
C LYS A 163 -1.51 -14.07 -13.45
N ASP A 164 -0.32 -14.65 -13.24
CA ASP A 164 0.45 -15.33 -14.29
C ASP A 164 0.69 -16.78 -13.85
N ILE A 165 -0.01 -17.73 -14.47
CA ILE A 165 0.18 -19.16 -14.23
C ILE A 165 1.35 -19.71 -15.08
N ARG A 166 1.67 -19.10 -16.21
CA ARG A 166 2.70 -19.54 -17.14
C ARG A 166 4.07 -19.81 -16.51
N PRO A 167 4.59 -18.95 -15.61
CA PRO A 167 5.89 -19.20 -14.95
C PRO A 167 5.92 -20.40 -13.99
N TYR A 168 4.75 -20.94 -13.60
CA TYR A 168 4.68 -22.14 -12.76
C TYR A 168 4.82 -23.44 -13.56
N LEU A 169 4.64 -23.41 -14.90
CA LEU A 169 4.78 -24.58 -15.76
C LEU A 169 6.22 -25.17 -15.73
N PRO A 170 7.31 -24.40 -15.88
CA PRO A 170 8.67 -24.92 -15.71
C PRO A 170 8.92 -25.54 -14.33
N VAL A 171 8.30 -25.00 -13.27
CA VAL A 171 8.40 -25.53 -11.89
C VAL A 171 7.74 -26.90 -11.81
N MET A 172 6.54 -27.08 -12.43
CA MET A 172 5.84 -28.36 -12.47
C MET A 172 6.64 -29.41 -13.27
N ILE A 173 7.22 -29.03 -14.41
CA ILE A 173 8.09 -29.91 -15.21
C ILE A 173 9.32 -30.32 -14.41
N ALA A 174 10.00 -29.35 -13.76
CA ALA A 174 11.17 -29.64 -12.92
C ALA A 174 10.78 -30.59 -11.77
N ALA A 175 9.64 -30.34 -11.10
CA ALA A 175 9.14 -31.23 -10.03
C ALA A 175 8.88 -32.64 -10.55
N PHE A 176 8.25 -32.78 -11.74
CA PHE A 176 8.04 -34.08 -12.37
C PHE A 176 9.38 -34.80 -12.59
N LEU A 177 10.34 -34.15 -13.25
CA LEU A 177 11.65 -34.73 -13.53
C LEU A 177 12.40 -35.11 -12.25
N ILE A 178 12.39 -34.26 -11.22
CA ILE A 178 13.01 -34.54 -9.92
C ILE A 178 12.40 -35.80 -9.29
N ASN A 179 11.07 -35.95 -9.33
CA ASN A 179 10.37 -37.10 -8.76
C ASN A 179 10.65 -38.38 -9.57
N VAL A 180 10.72 -38.30 -10.89
CA VAL A 180 11.09 -39.43 -11.74
C VAL A 180 12.55 -39.84 -11.51
N LEU A 181 13.51 -38.89 -11.51
CA LEU A 181 14.92 -39.17 -11.23
C LEU A 181 15.12 -39.76 -9.84
N SER A 182 14.25 -39.43 -8.92
CA SER A 182 14.30 -39.96 -7.56
C SER A 182 14.00 -41.45 -7.48
N LEU A 183 13.27 -42.01 -8.46
CA LEU A 183 13.01 -43.44 -8.55
C LEU A 183 14.27 -44.24 -8.93
N ALA A 184 15.27 -43.60 -9.55
CA ALA A 184 16.50 -44.26 -9.95
C ALA A 184 17.20 -44.96 -8.77
N GLY A 185 17.27 -44.29 -7.58
CA GLY A 185 17.85 -44.91 -6.39
C GLY A 185 17.04 -46.09 -5.83
N ILE A 186 15.72 -46.05 -5.99
CA ILE A 186 14.82 -47.10 -5.54
C ILE A 186 14.98 -48.33 -6.47
N ILE A 187 14.95 -48.12 -7.77
CA ILE A 187 15.14 -49.18 -8.77
C ILE A 187 16.56 -49.75 -8.68
N PHE A 188 17.56 -48.92 -8.44
CA PHE A 188 18.92 -49.36 -8.17
C PHE A 188 18.97 -50.36 -7.00
N SER A 189 18.43 -49.97 -5.84
CA SER A 189 18.40 -50.86 -4.68
C SER A 189 17.67 -52.19 -4.98
N MET A 190 16.52 -52.15 -5.67
CA MET A 190 15.81 -53.33 -6.09
C MET A 190 16.69 -54.25 -6.95
N GLN A 191 17.33 -53.73 -7.99
CA GLN A 191 18.18 -54.50 -8.88
C GLN A 191 19.43 -55.07 -8.18
N VAL A 192 20.02 -54.32 -7.22
CA VAL A 192 21.17 -54.80 -6.46
C VAL A 192 20.80 -56.00 -5.62
N TYR A 193 19.67 -55.93 -4.90
CA TYR A 193 19.25 -57.07 -4.04
C TYR A 193 18.74 -58.29 -4.84
N ASP A 194 18.08 -58.07 -5.98
CA ASP A 194 17.49 -59.15 -6.74
C ASP A 194 18.43 -59.82 -7.78
N ARG A 195 19.42 -59.04 -8.30
CA ARG A 195 20.25 -59.55 -9.37
C ARG A 195 21.77 -59.46 -9.07
N VAL A 196 22.24 -58.31 -8.60
CA VAL A 196 23.68 -58.09 -8.44
C VAL A 196 24.26 -58.95 -7.35
N ILE A 197 23.64 -59.00 -6.19
CA ILE A 197 24.10 -59.78 -5.03
C ILE A 197 24.00 -61.28 -5.32
N PRO A 198 22.89 -61.83 -5.80
CA PRO A 198 22.81 -63.25 -6.07
C PRO A 198 23.70 -63.72 -7.21
N ALA A 199 23.90 -62.90 -8.22
CA ALA A 199 24.78 -63.22 -9.37
C ALA A 199 26.23 -62.83 -9.19
N GLN A 200 26.61 -62.15 -8.09
CA GLN A 200 27.98 -61.65 -7.79
C GLN A 200 28.56 -60.80 -8.98
N SER A 201 27.70 -60.02 -9.68
CA SER A 201 28.08 -59.30 -10.89
C SER A 201 28.57 -57.88 -10.60
N TYR A 202 29.84 -57.68 -10.40
CA TYR A 202 30.49 -56.36 -10.25
C TYR A 202 30.34 -55.43 -11.45
N PRO A 203 30.42 -55.89 -12.71
CA PRO A 203 30.21 -54.99 -13.84
C PRO A 203 28.82 -54.36 -13.85
N THR A 204 27.81 -55.10 -13.55
CA THR A 204 26.40 -54.60 -13.45
C THR A 204 26.28 -53.58 -12.31
N LEU A 205 26.96 -53.85 -11.17
CA LEU A 205 26.97 -52.90 -10.04
C LEU A 205 27.55 -51.54 -10.46
N TYR A 206 28.71 -51.52 -11.13
CA TYR A 206 29.34 -50.28 -11.54
C TYR A 206 28.47 -49.47 -12.54
N VAL A 207 27.83 -50.11 -13.50
CA VAL A 207 26.94 -49.45 -14.48
C VAL A 207 25.73 -48.85 -13.77
N LEU A 208 25.09 -49.59 -12.90
CA LEU A 208 23.93 -49.13 -12.15
C LEU A 208 24.28 -47.99 -11.19
N SER A 209 25.44 -48.09 -10.50
CA SER A 209 25.93 -47.05 -9.57
C SER A 209 26.23 -45.75 -10.31
N THR A 210 26.85 -45.83 -11.51
CA THR A 210 27.14 -44.67 -12.35
C THR A 210 25.82 -44.00 -12.77
N GLY A 211 24.84 -44.81 -13.19
CA GLY A 211 23.51 -44.29 -13.58
C GLY A 211 22.80 -43.53 -12.43
N VAL A 212 22.86 -44.08 -11.22
CA VAL A 212 22.29 -43.41 -10.03
C VAL A 212 23.04 -42.14 -9.69
N LEU A 213 24.38 -42.14 -9.76
CA LEU A 213 25.18 -40.96 -9.51
C LEU A 213 24.82 -39.82 -10.45
N VAL A 214 24.65 -40.10 -11.75
CA VAL A 214 24.19 -39.14 -12.75
C VAL A 214 22.77 -38.66 -12.41
N ALA A 215 21.85 -39.56 -12.09
CA ALA A 215 20.47 -39.18 -11.72
C ALA A 215 20.42 -38.27 -10.46
N VAL A 216 21.25 -38.54 -9.45
CA VAL A 216 21.35 -37.73 -8.25
C VAL A 216 21.90 -36.34 -8.57
N LEU A 217 22.95 -36.26 -9.42
CA LEU A 217 23.53 -34.98 -9.83
C LEU A 217 22.50 -34.12 -10.60
N PHE A 218 21.83 -34.68 -11.61
CA PHE A 218 20.78 -33.96 -12.33
C PHE A 218 19.61 -33.61 -11.43
N GLY A 219 19.21 -34.49 -10.51
CA GLY A 219 18.17 -34.22 -9.53
C GLY A 219 18.52 -33.08 -8.59
N PHE A 220 19.80 -32.95 -8.21
CA PHE A 220 20.30 -31.82 -7.44
C PHE A 220 20.22 -30.49 -8.23
N LEU A 221 20.74 -30.45 -9.46
CA LEU A 221 20.72 -29.26 -10.31
C LEU A 221 19.27 -28.79 -10.59
N LEU A 222 18.38 -29.71 -10.89
CA LEU A 222 16.96 -29.39 -11.12
C LEU A 222 16.28 -28.85 -9.83
N ARG A 223 16.66 -29.36 -8.67
CA ARG A 223 16.11 -28.90 -7.39
C ARG A 223 16.55 -27.46 -7.09
N GLU A 224 17.83 -27.15 -7.31
CA GLU A 224 18.36 -25.79 -7.19
C GLU A 224 17.68 -24.83 -8.15
N ALA A 225 17.56 -25.20 -9.43
CA ALA A 225 16.88 -24.39 -10.44
C ALA A 225 15.40 -24.16 -10.07
N ARG A 226 14.69 -25.21 -9.63
CA ARG A 226 13.29 -25.10 -9.17
C ARG A 226 13.17 -24.15 -7.99
N THR A 227 14.02 -24.28 -6.98
CA THR A 227 13.99 -23.42 -5.78
C THR A 227 14.24 -21.97 -6.16
N HIS A 228 15.23 -21.69 -7.01
CA HIS A 228 15.51 -20.34 -7.48
C HIS A 228 14.31 -19.71 -8.24
N ILE A 229 13.65 -20.45 -9.13
CA ILE A 229 12.47 -19.96 -9.83
C ILE A 229 11.32 -19.68 -8.85
N MET A 230 11.11 -20.56 -7.87
CA MET A 230 10.07 -20.40 -6.84
C MET A 230 10.32 -19.16 -5.97
N ASP A 231 11.56 -18.91 -5.59
CA ASP A 231 11.94 -17.72 -4.82
C ASP A 231 11.72 -16.43 -5.60
N LEU A 232 12.03 -16.42 -6.90
CA LEU A 232 11.74 -15.28 -7.77
C LEU A 232 10.23 -15.02 -7.90
N LEU A 233 9.44 -16.07 -8.05
CA LEU A 233 7.97 -15.96 -8.12
C LEU A 233 7.39 -15.49 -6.79
N GLY A 234 7.88 -16.02 -5.67
CA GLY A 234 7.51 -15.58 -4.32
C GLY A 234 7.83 -14.11 -4.09
N LYS A 235 9.04 -13.65 -4.46
CA LYS A 235 9.44 -12.25 -4.38
C LYS A 235 8.52 -11.34 -5.20
N ARG A 236 8.17 -11.73 -6.44
CA ARG A 236 7.26 -10.95 -7.30
C ARG A 236 5.85 -10.84 -6.69
N ALA A 237 5.33 -11.95 -6.14
CA ALA A 237 4.04 -11.96 -5.47
C ALA A 237 4.04 -11.07 -4.22
N ASP A 238 5.08 -11.16 -3.38
CA ASP A 238 5.27 -10.33 -2.19
C ASP A 238 5.29 -8.84 -2.53
N MET A 239 6.09 -8.44 -3.53
CA MET A 239 6.14 -7.03 -3.98
C MET A 239 4.77 -6.53 -4.43
N ARG A 240 4.00 -7.33 -5.19
CA ARG A 240 2.66 -6.94 -5.67
C ARG A 240 1.65 -6.79 -4.52
N ILE A 241 1.69 -7.70 -3.55
CA ILE A 241 0.78 -7.66 -2.39
C ILE A 241 1.13 -6.47 -1.50
N SER A 242 2.42 -6.28 -1.21
CA SER A 242 2.92 -5.18 -0.39
C SER A 242 2.58 -3.82 -1.01
N ASP A 243 2.84 -3.64 -2.31
CA ASP A 243 2.49 -2.42 -3.06
C ASP A 243 0.98 -2.15 -3.00
N ARG A 244 0.15 -3.18 -3.21
CA ARG A 244 -1.31 -3.03 -3.18
C ARG A 244 -1.83 -2.62 -1.82
N VAL A 245 -1.37 -3.27 -0.75
CA VAL A 245 -1.84 -2.99 0.62
C VAL A 245 -1.33 -1.64 1.11
N PHE A 246 -0.04 -1.33 0.88
CA PHE A 246 0.55 -0.06 1.30
C PHE A 246 -0.03 1.12 0.51
N SER A 247 -0.21 0.97 -0.81
CA SER A 247 -0.87 1.97 -1.65
C SER A 247 -2.32 2.23 -1.21
N HIS A 248 -3.06 1.18 -0.79
CA HIS A 248 -4.41 1.32 -0.25
C HIS A 248 -4.39 2.04 1.10
N ALA A 249 -3.46 1.66 2.00
CA ALA A 249 -3.31 2.29 3.32
C ALA A 249 -3.00 3.80 3.23
N LEU A 250 -2.17 4.23 2.27
CA LEU A 250 -1.85 5.64 2.04
C LEU A 250 -3.03 6.45 1.48
N ARG A 251 -4.03 5.78 0.89
CA ARG A 251 -5.20 6.42 0.27
C ARG A 251 -6.46 6.33 1.11
N LEU A 252 -6.38 5.83 2.34
CA LEU A 252 -7.54 5.76 3.23
C LEU A 252 -8.11 7.15 3.51
N ARG A 253 -9.42 7.26 3.56
CA ARG A 253 -10.10 8.47 4.05
C ARG A 253 -9.72 8.71 5.52
N ASN A 254 -9.44 9.94 5.90
CA ASN A 254 -9.07 10.28 7.28
C ASN A 254 -10.10 9.77 8.30
N SER A 255 -11.39 9.81 7.96
CA SER A 255 -12.49 9.30 8.81
C SER A 255 -12.47 7.79 9.02
N ALA A 256 -11.79 7.04 8.14
CA ALA A 256 -11.69 5.58 8.19
C ALA A 256 -10.39 5.05 8.80
N VAL A 257 -9.41 5.93 9.06
CA VAL A 257 -8.13 5.52 9.67
C VAL A 257 -8.39 5.00 11.09
N PRO A 258 -7.90 3.80 11.45
CA PRO A 258 -8.06 3.27 12.80
C PRO A 258 -7.48 4.20 13.86
N ARG A 259 -8.18 4.36 15.00
CA ARG A 259 -7.78 5.25 16.09
C ARG A 259 -6.46 4.87 16.75
N SER A 260 -6.16 3.57 16.80
CA SER A 260 -4.92 3.05 17.36
C SER A 260 -3.87 2.85 16.27
N THR A 261 -2.86 3.71 16.25
CA THR A 261 -1.69 3.58 15.35
C THR A 261 -0.98 2.25 15.54
N GLY A 262 -0.82 1.78 16.79
CA GLY A 262 -0.17 0.51 17.08
C GLY A 262 -0.96 -0.69 16.55
N SER A 263 -2.29 -0.68 16.63
CA SER A 263 -3.15 -1.70 16.04
C SER A 263 -3.05 -1.71 14.52
N PHE A 264 -3.06 -0.54 13.90
CA PHE A 264 -2.95 -0.42 12.44
C PHE A 264 -1.59 -0.91 11.92
N ILE A 265 -0.49 -0.53 12.59
CA ILE A 265 0.85 -1.05 12.29
C ILE A 265 0.90 -2.57 12.45
N SER A 266 0.27 -3.12 13.52
CA SER A 266 0.23 -4.56 13.74
C SER A 266 -0.49 -5.29 12.62
N GLN A 267 -1.62 -4.77 12.15
CA GLN A 267 -2.35 -5.35 11.01
C GLN A 267 -1.54 -5.31 9.71
N LEU A 268 -0.82 -4.21 9.44
CA LEU A 268 0.07 -4.14 8.27
C LEU A 268 1.21 -5.15 8.36
N ARG A 269 1.74 -5.43 9.56
CA ARG A 269 2.77 -6.46 9.76
C ARG A 269 2.28 -7.89 9.52
N GLU A 270 0.97 -8.13 9.51
CA GLU A 270 0.41 -9.43 9.15
C GLU A 270 0.72 -9.83 7.69
N LEU A 271 1.12 -8.86 6.83
CA LEU A 271 1.70 -9.13 5.52
C LEU A 271 2.88 -10.12 5.60
N GLU A 272 3.70 -10.05 6.65
CA GLU A 272 4.84 -10.95 6.82
C GLU A 272 4.41 -12.41 6.99
N GLN A 273 3.31 -12.66 7.69
CA GLN A 273 2.78 -14.03 7.86
C GLN A 273 2.21 -14.58 6.55
N VAL A 274 1.53 -13.72 5.77
CA VAL A 274 1.03 -14.09 4.44
C VAL A 274 2.20 -14.36 3.49
N ARG A 275 3.26 -13.55 3.55
CA ARG A 275 4.49 -13.74 2.77
C ARG A 275 5.15 -15.09 3.09
N GLU A 276 5.26 -15.45 4.37
CA GLU A 276 5.84 -16.74 4.79
C GLU A 276 5.09 -17.94 4.17
N MET A 277 3.79 -17.84 3.97
CA MET A 277 3.03 -18.90 3.32
C MET A 277 3.30 -18.99 1.82
N ILE A 278 3.56 -17.86 1.15
CA ILE A 278 3.85 -17.81 -0.28
C ILE A 278 5.31 -18.22 -0.56
N THR A 279 6.10 -18.46 0.48
CA THR A 279 7.50 -18.86 0.36
C THR A 279 7.68 -20.19 -0.35
N SER A 280 8.88 -20.41 -0.84
CA SER A 280 9.29 -21.57 -1.63
C SER A 280 8.93 -22.92 -0.98
N SER A 281 9.02 -23.05 0.37
CA SER A 281 8.78 -24.31 1.08
C SER A 281 7.31 -24.76 1.02
N THR A 282 6.36 -23.84 1.23
CA THR A 282 4.91 -24.15 1.18
C THR A 282 4.47 -24.43 -0.24
N MET A 283 4.89 -23.60 -1.19
CA MET A 283 4.59 -23.80 -2.62
C MET A 283 5.23 -25.09 -3.15
N SER A 284 6.46 -25.40 -2.75
CA SER A 284 7.09 -26.67 -3.09
C SER A 284 6.28 -27.87 -2.60
N THR A 285 5.76 -27.83 -1.35
CA THR A 285 4.91 -28.88 -0.80
C THR A 285 3.62 -29.07 -1.62
N ILE A 286 2.98 -27.97 -2.03
CA ILE A 286 1.77 -28.02 -2.86
C ILE A 286 2.06 -28.61 -4.26
N VAL A 287 3.19 -28.22 -4.86
CA VAL A 287 3.64 -28.71 -6.17
C VAL A 287 4.02 -30.20 -6.10
N ASP A 288 4.58 -30.68 -4.99
CA ASP A 288 4.99 -32.05 -4.81
C ASP A 288 3.82 -32.99 -4.45
N LEU A 289 2.67 -32.46 -3.99
CA LEU A 289 1.51 -33.25 -3.58
C LEU A 289 0.93 -34.19 -4.69
N PRO A 290 0.79 -33.78 -5.94
CA PRO A 290 0.29 -34.66 -7.02
C PRO A 290 1.16 -35.90 -7.24
N PHE A 291 2.46 -35.83 -6.93
CA PHE A 291 3.39 -36.96 -7.14
C PHE A 291 3.21 -38.08 -6.11
N PHE A 292 2.49 -37.84 -5.01
CA PHE A 292 2.02 -38.91 -4.14
C PHE A 292 1.23 -39.97 -4.94
N PHE A 293 0.32 -39.55 -5.82
CA PHE A 293 -0.46 -40.48 -6.65
C PHE A 293 0.43 -41.21 -7.67
N LEU A 294 1.43 -40.52 -8.23
CA LEU A 294 2.42 -41.15 -9.11
C LEU A 294 3.15 -42.28 -8.36
N PHE A 295 3.59 -42.02 -7.15
CA PHE A 295 4.31 -43.02 -6.35
C PHE A 295 3.42 -44.18 -5.91
N ILE A 296 2.10 -43.99 -5.67
CA ILE A 296 1.16 -45.08 -5.43
C ILE A 296 1.10 -46.00 -6.67
N VAL A 297 1.00 -45.43 -7.86
CA VAL A 297 0.98 -46.22 -9.10
C VAL A 297 2.27 -47.03 -9.25
N VAL A 298 3.44 -46.43 -9.01
CA VAL A 298 4.73 -47.14 -9.05
C VAL A 298 4.80 -48.23 -7.99
N LEU A 299 4.28 -47.98 -6.77
CA LEU A 299 4.22 -48.99 -5.71
C LEU A 299 3.31 -50.15 -6.10
N ALA A 300 2.17 -49.89 -6.74
CA ALA A 300 1.26 -50.93 -7.22
C ALA A 300 1.87 -51.78 -8.32
N PHE A 301 2.83 -51.28 -9.10
CA PHE A 301 3.59 -52.11 -10.08
C PHE A 301 4.70 -52.92 -9.42
N ILE A 302 5.42 -52.36 -8.43
CA ILE A 302 6.55 -53.04 -7.77
C ILE A 302 6.08 -54.07 -6.74
N ALA A 303 5.08 -53.69 -5.92
CA ALA A 303 4.59 -54.50 -4.81
C ALA A 303 3.05 -54.41 -4.72
N PRO A 304 2.28 -54.99 -5.64
CA PRO A 304 0.82 -54.88 -5.67
C PRO A 304 0.14 -55.19 -4.35
N PRO A 305 0.53 -56.26 -3.63
CA PRO A 305 -0.11 -56.59 -2.34
C PRO A 305 0.08 -55.57 -1.23
N LEU A 306 1.10 -54.71 -1.32
CA LEU A 306 1.44 -53.71 -0.31
C LEU A 306 0.93 -52.29 -0.66
N ALA A 307 0.36 -52.10 -1.83
CA ALA A 307 -0.03 -50.77 -2.36
C ALA A 307 -1.12 -50.10 -1.52
N TRP A 308 -1.97 -50.84 -0.81
CA TRP A 308 -3.04 -50.31 0.05
C TRP A 308 -2.52 -49.59 1.29
N ILE A 309 -1.28 -49.85 1.72
CA ILE A 309 -0.68 -49.23 2.92
C ILE A 309 -0.57 -47.72 2.75
N ALA A 310 -0.27 -47.27 1.55
CA ALA A 310 -0.07 -45.85 1.23
C ALA A 310 -1.32 -44.98 1.42
N PRO A 311 -2.48 -45.28 0.80
CA PRO A 311 -3.69 -44.50 1.02
C PRO A 311 -4.19 -44.55 2.46
N VAL A 312 -4.05 -45.70 3.17
CA VAL A 312 -4.40 -45.80 4.58
C VAL A 312 -3.51 -44.89 5.43
N ALA A 313 -2.21 -44.87 5.17
CA ALA A 313 -1.27 -43.98 5.86
C ALA A 313 -1.54 -42.52 5.61
N ALA A 314 -1.85 -42.13 4.36
CA ALA A 314 -2.23 -40.75 4.00
C ALA A 314 -3.49 -40.32 4.75
N LEU A 315 -4.52 -41.16 4.81
CA LEU A 315 -5.74 -40.87 5.57
C LEU A 315 -5.43 -40.69 7.06
N LEU A 316 -4.64 -41.60 7.65
CA LEU A 316 -4.26 -41.58 9.05
C LEU A 316 -3.45 -40.33 9.41
N MET A 317 -2.65 -39.82 8.46
CA MET A 317 -1.83 -38.63 8.62
C MET A 317 -2.63 -37.35 8.53
N ILE A 318 -3.54 -37.24 7.55
CA ILE A 318 -4.28 -36.00 7.27
C ILE A 318 -5.44 -35.82 8.27
N LEU A 319 -6.09 -36.88 8.68
CA LEU A 319 -7.29 -36.85 9.52
C LEU A 319 -7.14 -36.03 10.82
N PRO A 320 -6.09 -36.21 11.65
CA PRO A 320 -5.90 -35.35 12.83
C PRO A 320 -5.71 -33.87 12.49
N GLY A 321 -5.01 -33.58 11.40
CA GLY A 321 -4.82 -32.21 10.90
C GLY A 321 -6.15 -31.54 10.58
N LEU A 322 -7.08 -32.24 9.94
CA LEU A 322 -8.41 -31.73 9.59
C LEU A 322 -9.31 -31.58 10.84
N LEU A 323 -9.29 -32.56 11.75
CA LEU A 323 -10.08 -32.52 12.98
C LEU A 323 -9.69 -31.36 13.90
N LEU A 324 -8.40 -31.03 13.95
CA LEU A 324 -7.87 -29.96 14.82
C LEU A 324 -8.01 -28.55 14.21
N GLN A 325 -8.49 -28.40 12.97
CA GLN A 325 -8.58 -27.10 12.29
C GLN A 325 -9.40 -26.07 13.09
N LYS A 326 -10.54 -26.46 13.67
CA LYS A 326 -11.37 -25.56 14.49
C LYS A 326 -10.61 -25.04 15.72
N LYS A 327 -9.87 -25.93 16.39
CA LYS A 327 -9.08 -25.57 17.58
C LYS A 327 -7.90 -24.68 17.23
N LEU A 328 -7.23 -24.97 16.11
CA LEU A 328 -6.14 -24.14 15.58
C LEU A 328 -6.64 -22.75 15.16
N ALA A 329 -7.85 -22.64 14.57
CA ALA A 329 -8.45 -21.36 14.20
C ALA A 329 -8.70 -20.47 15.42
N VAL A 330 -9.26 -21.01 16.49
CA VAL A 330 -9.50 -20.26 17.74
C VAL A 330 -8.18 -19.74 18.32
N LEU A 331 -7.16 -20.61 18.41
CA LEU A 331 -5.85 -20.24 18.93
C LEU A 331 -5.14 -19.22 18.05
N ALA A 332 -5.25 -19.33 16.71
CA ALA A 332 -4.65 -18.38 15.78
C ALA A 332 -5.27 -16.98 15.92
N ASN A 333 -6.62 -16.90 15.97
CA ASN A 333 -7.31 -15.63 16.17
C ASN A 333 -6.99 -14.99 17.53
N GLN A 334 -6.93 -15.79 18.59
CA GLN A 334 -6.54 -15.33 19.91
C GLN A 334 -5.11 -14.80 19.90
N ALA A 335 -4.16 -15.54 19.32
CA ALA A 335 -2.76 -15.12 19.23
C ALA A 335 -2.58 -13.82 18.42
N ALA A 336 -3.33 -13.64 17.32
CA ALA A 336 -3.33 -12.41 16.53
C ALA A 336 -3.84 -11.23 17.36
N HIS A 337 -4.96 -11.38 18.07
CA HIS A 337 -5.53 -10.33 18.93
C HIS A 337 -4.55 -9.91 20.05
N GLU A 338 -3.98 -10.90 20.77
CA GLU A 338 -3.01 -10.66 21.84
C GLU A 338 -1.73 -9.98 21.33
N SER A 339 -1.25 -10.38 20.14
CA SER A 339 -0.10 -9.75 19.48
C SER A 339 -0.38 -8.28 19.12
N THR A 340 -1.60 -7.98 18.66
CA THR A 340 -2.03 -6.61 18.33
C THR A 340 -2.03 -5.72 19.58
N LEU A 341 -2.57 -6.20 20.69
CA LEU A 341 -2.56 -5.47 21.96
C LEU A 341 -1.15 -5.21 22.48
N ARG A 342 -0.28 -6.23 22.44
CA ARG A 342 1.12 -6.10 22.82
C ARG A 342 1.86 -5.06 21.98
N ASN A 343 1.66 -5.09 20.67
CA ASN A 343 2.28 -4.12 19.74
C ASN A 343 1.74 -2.70 19.98
N ALA A 344 0.45 -2.55 20.31
CA ALA A 344 -0.13 -1.26 20.65
C ALA A 344 0.56 -0.63 21.88
N VAL A 345 0.75 -1.41 22.93
CA VAL A 345 1.49 -0.95 24.15
C VAL A 345 2.93 -0.60 23.81
N LEU A 346 3.60 -1.38 22.97
CA LEU A 346 4.97 -1.07 22.56
C LEU A 346 5.06 0.29 21.85
N VAL A 347 4.20 0.52 20.85
CA VAL A 347 4.18 1.78 20.10
C VAL A 347 3.85 2.96 21.01
N GLU A 348 2.85 2.82 21.88
CA GLU A 348 2.46 3.84 22.86
C GLU A 348 3.61 4.17 23.83
N SER A 349 4.27 3.13 24.37
CA SER A 349 5.40 3.30 25.29
C SER A 349 6.60 3.98 24.64
N VAL A 350 6.91 3.67 23.38
CA VAL A 350 8.02 4.30 22.67
C VAL A 350 7.70 5.75 22.32
N GLN A 351 6.46 6.04 21.91
CA GLN A 351 6.04 7.41 21.59
C GLN A 351 5.96 8.30 22.82
N GLY A 352 5.57 7.75 23.98
CA GLY A 352 5.46 8.46 25.26
C GLY A 352 6.65 8.25 26.20
N LEU A 353 7.83 7.84 25.71
CA LEU A 353 8.95 7.43 26.56
C LEU A 353 9.43 8.54 27.50
N GLU A 354 9.46 9.78 27.02
CA GLU A 354 9.84 10.94 27.81
C GLU A 354 8.85 11.19 28.97
N ASP A 355 7.55 11.17 28.66
CA ASP A 355 6.50 11.34 29.66
C ASP A 355 6.51 10.23 30.71
N ILE A 356 6.72 8.97 30.25
CA ILE A 356 6.81 7.81 31.15
C ILE A 356 7.95 7.99 32.16
N LYS A 357 9.11 8.47 31.69
CA LYS A 357 10.26 8.75 32.59
C LYS A 357 10.01 9.92 33.53
N LEU A 358 9.45 11.02 33.01
CA LEU A 358 9.15 12.21 33.84
C LEU A 358 8.11 11.88 34.92
N MET A 359 7.16 11.01 34.65
CA MET A 359 6.15 10.57 35.61
C MET A 359 6.59 9.39 36.49
N GLN A 360 7.82 8.85 36.28
CA GLN A 360 8.32 7.65 36.99
C GLN A 360 7.35 6.44 36.84
N ALA A 361 6.74 6.33 35.67
CA ALA A 361 5.71 5.34 35.40
C ALA A 361 6.26 4.03 34.74
N GLU A 362 7.58 3.86 34.67
CA GLU A 362 8.25 2.73 34.00
C GLU A 362 7.75 1.38 34.52
N ASN A 363 7.59 1.26 35.85
CA ASN A 363 7.12 0.01 36.46
C ASN A 363 5.70 -0.37 36.03
N ARG A 364 4.82 0.62 35.84
CA ARG A 364 3.45 0.37 35.36
C ARG A 364 3.45 -0.21 33.94
N PHE A 365 4.20 0.45 33.03
CA PHE A 365 4.30 -0.01 31.64
C PHE A 365 5.04 -1.35 31.53
N LEU A 366 6.07 -1.57 32.37
CA LEU A 366 6.77 -2.85 32.45
C LEU A 366 5.84 -3.99 32.94
N GLN A 367 5.02 -3.76 33.94
CA GLN A 367 4.05 -4.73 34.40
C GLN A 367 3.00 -5.05 33.33
N GLN A 368 2.50 -4.04 32.62
CA GLN A 368 1.57 -4.21 31.54
C GLN A 368 2.20 -5.01 30.39
N TRP A 369 3.42 -4.67 30.00
CA TRP A 369 4.20 -5.40 29.00
C TRP A 369 4.42 -6.85 29.40
N ASN A 370 4.87 -7.10 30.63
CA ASN A 370 5.10 -8.46 31.15
C ASN A 370 3.79 -9.28 31.18
N SER A 371 2.65 -8.65 31.48
CA SER A 371 1.35 -9.31 31.41
C SER A 371 1.02 -9.78 30.00
N TYR A 372 1.20 -8.92 29.00
CA TYR A 372 0.97 -9.29 27.59
C TYR A 372 1.98 -10.31 27.09
N ILE A 373 3.27 -10.24 27.49
CA ILE A 373 4.29 -11.26 27.17
C ILE A 373 3.89 -12.62 27.71
N ARG A 374 3.39 -12.68 28.96
CA ARG A 374 2.93 -13.93 29.57
C ARG A 374 1.76 -14.52 28.81
N ILE A 375 0.73 -13.71 28.52
CA ILE A 375 -0.47 -14.16 27.79
C ILE A 375 -0.11 -14.63 26.38
N THR A 376 0.67 -13.85 25.63
CA THR A 376 1.13 -14.23 24.28
C THR A 376 2.05 -15.45 24.31
N GLY A 377 2.87 -15.60 25.36
CA GLY A 377 3.73 -16.76 25.56
C GLY A 377 2.94 -18.05 25.81
N GLU A 378 1.92 -18.00 26.67
CA GLU A 378 1.04 -19.15 26.93
C GLU A 378 0.25 -19.56 25.69
N SER A 379 -0.32 -18.61 24.98
CA SER A 379 -1.05 -18.80 23.73
C SER A 379 -0.12 -19.39 22.64
N GLY A 380 1.10 -18.86 22.51
CA GLY A 380 2.12 -19.38 21.62
C GLY A 380 2.56 -20.81 21.95
N LEU A 381 2.73 -21.13 23.23
CA LEU A 381 3.06 -22.50 23.68
C LEU A 381 1.94 -23.49 23.33
N ARG A 382 0.67 -23.12 23.53
CA ARG A 382 -0.49 -23.97 23.18
C ARG A 382 -0.54 -24.23 21.68
N THR A 383 -0.34 -23.21 20.87
CA THR A 383 -0.30 -23.33 19.40
C THR A 383 0.88 -24.21 18.96
N ARG A 384 2.08 -23.97 19.52
CA ARG A 384 3.28 -24.75 19.20
C ARG A 384 3.13 -26.21 19.60
N LYS A 385 2.53 -26.50 20.76
CA LYS A 385 2.28 -27.87 21.21
C LYS A 385 1.39 -28.65 20.24
N LEU A 386 0.34 -28.01 19.71
CA LEU A 386 -0.54 -28.65 18.73
C LEU A 386 0.14 -28.82 17.37
N THR A 387 0.86 -27.80 16.87
CA THR A 387 1.54 -27.87 15.58
C THR A 387 2.68 -28.88 15.60
N GLN A 388 3.50 -28.89 16.65
CA GLN A 388 4.58 -29.87 16.81
C GLN A 388 4.02 -31.28 17.01
N GLY A 389 2.89 -31.42 17.72
CA GLY A 389 2.18 -32.69 17.85
C GLY A 389 1.74 -33.26 16.51
N LEU A 390 1.18 -32.39 15.62
CA LEU A 390 0.78 -32.80 14.26
C LEU A 390 1.98 -33.20 13.40
N ILE A 391 3.08 -32.45 13.47
CA ILE A 391 4.31 -32.77 12.73
C ILE A 391 4.91 -34.06 13.23
N GLY A 392 5.01 -34.24 14.56
CA GLY A 392 5.50 -35.46 15.18
C GLY A 392 4.65 -36.69 14.86
N TRP A 393 3.32 -36.50 14.82
CA TRP A 393 2.39 -37.55 14.36
C TRP A 393 2.71 -37.95 12.90
N GLY A 394 2.90 -36.97 12.00
CA GLY A 394 3.27 -37.25 10.61
C GLY A 394 4.55 -38.07 10.48
N MET A 395 5.59 -37.71 11.24
CA MET A 395 6.85 -38.49 11.28
C MET A 395 6.66 -39.89 11.84
N SER A 396 5.79 -40.05 12.86
CA SER A 396 5.48 -41.36 13.43
C SER A 396 4.74 -42.26 12.44
N VAL A 397 3.77 -41.70 11.70
CA VAL A 397 3.06 -42.42 10.63
C VAL A 397 4.03 -42.86 9.53
N GLN A 398 4.99 -42.00 9.14
CA GLN A 398 6.04 -42.36 8.18
C GLN A 398 6.88 -43.57 8.63
N SER A 399 7.27 -43.60 9.92
CA SER A 399 7.99 -44.74 10.49
C SER A 399 7.14 -46.00 10.54
N LEU A 400 5.83 -45.85 10.86
CA LEU A 400 4.89 -46.96 10.86
C LEU A 400 4.69 -47.55 9.44
N VAL A 401 4.67 -46.73 8.39
CA VAL A 401 4.59 -47.22 7.01
C VAL A 401 5.80 -48.07 6.65
N TYR A 402 6.99 -47.60 7.01
CA TYR A 402 8.20 -48.42 6.81
C TYR A 402 8.11 -49.77 7.51
N ALA A 403 7.73 -49.78 8.80
CA ALA A 403 7.57 -51.00 9.57
C ALA A 403 6.46 -51.93 9.00
N ALA A 404 5.33 -51.34 8.60
CA ALA A 404 4.20 -52.09 8.03
C ALA A 404 4.59 -52.76 6.69
N ILE A 405 5.29 -52.03 5.80
CA ILE A 405 5.74 -52.63 4.53
C ILE A 405 6.66 -53.84 4.78
N ILE A 406 7.58 -53.76 5.74
CA ILE A 406 8.44 -54.85 6.09
C ILE A 406 7.65 -55.98 6.75
N MET A 407 6.76 -55.67 7.71
CA MET A 407 5.96 -56.65 8.45
C MET A 407 5.06 -57.48 7.53
N PHE A 408 4.39 -56.83 6.56
CA PHE A 408 3.53 -57.52 5.60
C PHE A 408 4.30 -58.10 4.38
N GLY A 409 5.45 -57.51 4.04
CA GLY A 409 6.26 -57.92 2.87
C GLY A 409 7.17 -59.11 3.19
N ALA A 410 7.74 -59.22 4.41
CA ALA A 410 8.64 -60.29 4.77
C ALA A 410 8.02 -61.69 4.62
N PRO A 411 6.77 -61.97 5.10
CA PRO A 411 6.13 -63.26 4.87
C PRO A 411 6.00 -63.60 3.39
N MET A 412 5.66 -62.61 2.54
CA MET A 412 5.52 -62.80 1.09
C MET A 412 6.83 -63.15 0.38
N VAL A 413 7.96 -62.67 0.93
CA VAL A 413 9.29 -63.06 0.45
C VAL A 413 9.61 -64.51 0.87
N ILE A 414 9.26 -64.87 2.09
CA ILE A 414 9.46 -66.26 2.63
C ILE A 414 8.63 -67.26 1.82
N GLU A 415 7.42 -66.89 1.44
CA GLU A 415 6.51 -67.69 0.58
C GLU A 415 6.91 -67.71 -0.89
N GLY A 416 7.89 -66.86 -1.31
CA GLY A 416 8.36 -66.80 -2.68
C GLY A 416 7.41 -66.02 -3.65
N THR A 417 6.40 -65.31 -3.12
CA THR A 417 5.45 -64.51 -3.90
C THR A 417 5.97 -63.12 -4.28
N MET A 418 7.02 -62.65 -3.53
CA MET A 418 7.71 -61.39 -3.79
C MET A 418 9.25 -61.59 -3.67
N THR A 419 9.99 -60.67 -4.33
CA THR A 419 11.46 -60.63 -4.21
C THR A 419 11.90 -59.77 -3.03
N THR A 420 13.07 -60.04 -2.49
CA THR A 420 13.69 -59.25 -1.43
C THR A 420 13.89 -57.79 -1.85
N GLY A 421 14.33 -57.57 -3.11
CA GLY A 421 14.51 -56.25 -3.67
C GLY A 421 13.20 -55.49 -3.83
N ALA A 422 12.08 -56.17 -4.13
CA ALA A 422 10.78 -55.54 -4.20
C ALA A 422 10.32 -54.99 -2.84
N VAL A 423 10.56 -55.71 -1.74
CA VAL A 423 10.21 -55.23 -0.37
C VAL A 423 11.09 -54.05 0.03
N VAL A 424 12.40 -54.15 -0.26
CA VAL A 424 13.33 -53.01 -0.02
C VAL A 424 12.90 -51.79 -0.81
N ALA A 425 12.63 -51.95 -2.10
CA ALA A 425 12.17 -50.86 -2.96
C ALA A 425 10.84 -50.27 -2.46
N ALA A 426 9.87 -51.15 -2.07
CA ALA A 426 8.60 -50.71 -1.53
C ALA A 426 8.76 -49.93 -0.23
N SER A 427 9.67 -50.32 0.67
CA SER A 427 9.92 -49.61 1.93
C SER A 427 10.55 -48.22 1.70
N MET A 428 11.49 -48.11 0.77
CA MET A 428 12.09 -46.84 0.37
C MET A 428 11.08 -45.92 -0.29
N LEU A 429 10.26 -46.47 -1.21
CA LEU A 429 9.22 -45.74 -1.91
C LEU A 429 8.13 -45.28 -0.95
N GLY A 430 7.69 -46.11 -0.03
CA GLY A 430 6.73 -45.79 1.02
C GLY A 430 7.16 -44.61 1.88
N SER A 431 8.42 -44.66 2.38
CA SER A 431 8.98 -43.55 3.15
C SER A 431 9.04 -42.25 2.37
N ARG A 432 9.44 -42.31 1.11
CA ARG A 432 9.58 -41.13 0.23
C ARG A 432 8.25 -40.52 -0.18
N MET A 433 7.27 -41.35 -0.48
CA MET A 433 5.94 -40.94 -0.89
C MET A 433 5.19 -40.19 0.21
N ILE A 434 5.41 -40.58 1.48
CA ILE A 434 4.72 -40.01 2.64
C ILE A 434 5.37 -38.71 3.11
N ALA A 435 6.61 -38.42 2.76
CA ALA A 435 7.28 -37.18 3.15
C ALA A 435 6.54 -35.89 2.73
N PRO A 436 6.02 -35.73 1.48
CA PRO A 436 5.20 -34.59 1.12
C PRO A 436 3.91 -34.46 1.93
N MET A 437 3.32 -35.59 2.34
CA MET A 437 2.13 -35.60 3.21
C MET A 437 2.43 -35.13 4.63
N ALA A 438 3.60 -35.47 5.18
CA ALA A 438 4.06 -34.96 6.47
C ALA A 438 4.26 -33.43 6.42
N ASN A 439 4.85 -32.92 5.34
CA ASN A 439 4.98 -31.47 5.11
C ASN A 439 3.60 -30.79 5.00
N LEU A 440 2.63 -31.43 4.35
CA LEU A 440 1.25 -30.93 4.25
C LEU A 440 0.60 -30.75 5.64
N CYS A 441 0.89 -31.62 6.61
CA CYS A 441 0.42 -31.45 7.99
C CYS A 441 0.97 -30.14 8.59
N GLY A 442 2.21 -29.79 8.30
CA GLY A 442 2.81 -28.52 8.69
C GLY A 442 2.13 -27.30 8.04
N VAL A 443 1.81 -27.40 6.75
CA VAL A 443 1.05 -26.37 6.01
C VAL A 443 -0.35 -26.21 6.59
N LEU A 444 -1.08 -27.31 6.82
CA LEU A 444 -2.41 -27.30 7.43
C LEU A 444 -2.40 -26.66 8.84
N ALA A 445 -1.34 -26.92 9.61
CA ALA A 445 -1.19 -26.33 10.94
C ALA A 445 -1.02 -24.80 10.90
N ARG A 446 -0.32 -24.28 9.88
CA ARG A 446 -0.10 -22.83 9.68
C ARG A 446 -1.25 -22.14 8.95
N TRP A 447 -2.07 -22.90 8.22
CA TRP A 447 -3.16 -22.35 7.39
C TRP A 447 -4.08 -21.42 8.16
N GLN A 448 -4.43 -21.75 9.40
CA GLN A 448 -5.31 -20.93 10.23
C GLN A 448 -4.67 -19.61 10.66
N GLN A 449 -3.35 -19.57 10.87
CA GLN A 449 -2.63 -18.34 11.17
C GLN A 449 -2.66 -17.39 9.96
N VAL A 450 -2.43 -17.93 8.76
CA VAL A 450 -2.49 -17.15 7.52
C VAL A 450 -3.90 -16.67 7.22
N LYS A 451 -4.91 -17.50 7.51
CA LYS A 451 -6.31 -17.10 7.37
C LYS A 451 -6.67 -15.94 8.32
N ALA A 452 -6.17 -15.97 9.55
CA ALA A 452 -6.34 -14.88 10.51
C ALA A 452 -5.63 -13.61 10.03
N ALA A 453 -4.38 -13.72 9.56
CA ALA A 453 -3.62 -12.61 8.98
C ALA A 453 -4.33 -12.01 7.74
N LYS A 454 -4.84 -12.89 6.85
CA LYS A 454 -5.63 -12.42 5.69
C LYS A 454 -6.87 -11.65 6.12
N MET A 455 -7.59 -12.10 7.16
CA MET A 455 -8.75 -11.37 7.67
C MET A 455 -8.37 -9.99 8.21
N GLY A 456 -7.23 -9.85 8.89
CA GLY A 456 -6.69 -8.56 9.31
C GLY A 456 -6.41 -7.63 8.14
N LEU A 457 -5.77 -8.14 7.08
CA LEU A 457 -5.52 -7.38 5.85
C LEU A 457 -6.81 -7.05 5.09
N ASP A 458 -7.75 -7.99 5.02
CA ASP A 458 -9.06 -7.78 4.39
C ASP A 458 -9.83 -6.65 5.09
N SER A 459 -9.72 -6.53 6.42
CA SER A 459 -10.34 -5.42 7.17
C SER A 459 -9.78 -4.06 6.76
N ILE A 460 -8.46 -3.96 6.49
CA ILE A 460 -7.85 -2.73 5.96
C ILE A 460 -8.32 -2.46 4.53
N MET A 461 -8.32 -3.48 3.68
CA MET A 461 -8.69 -3.37 2.27
C MET A 461 -10.18 -3.03 2.06
N GLN A 462 -11.02 -3.25 3.05
CA GLN A 462 -12.44 -2.88 3.06
C GLN A 462 -12.67 -1.41 3.44
N LEU A 463 -11.70 -0.76 4.10
CA LEU A 463 -11.83 0.64 4.48
C LEU A 463 -11.95 1.53 3.24
N PRO A 464 -12.80 2.56 3.27
CA PRO A 464 -12.98 3.45 2.13
C PRO A 464 -11.74 4.30 1.88
N THR A 465 -11.37 4.41 0.61
CA THR A 465 -10.29 5.27 0.13
C THR A 465 -10.80 6.63 -0.30
N GLU A 466 -9.93 7.63 -0.33
CA GLU A 466 -10.26 9.00 -0.78
C GLU A 466 -10.59 9.04 -2.27
N THR A 467 -9.83 8.31 -3.07
CA THR A 467 -10.05 8.19 -4.52
C THR A 467 -10.66 6.82 -4.77
N GLN A 468 -11.96 6.79 -4.99
CA GLN A 468 -12.60 5.59 -5.51
C GLN A 468 -12.48 5.64 -7.03
N TYR A 469 -11.98 4.56 -7.64
CA TYR A 469 -11.80 4.46 -9.10
C TYR A 469 -13.09 4.62 -9.91
N ASP A 470 -14.26 4.68 -9.26
CA ASP A 470 -15.60 4.67 -9.86
C ASP A 470 -16.38 5.98 -9.65
N GLU A 471 -15.81 7.00 -8.99
CA GLU A 471 -16.48 8.29 -8.81
C GLU A 471 -15.98 9.26 -9.88
N ASP A 472 -16.86 9.70 -10.78
CA ASP A 472 -16.64 10.81 -11.70
C ASP A 472 -16.57 12.10 -10.89
N ARG A 473 -15.36 12.47 -10.42
CA ARG A 473 -15.13 13.70 -9.70
C ARG A 473 -14.83 14.83 -10.68
N VAL A 474 -15.26 16.02 -10.31
CA VAL A 474 -15.02 17.22 -11.11
C VAL A 474 -13.56 17.64 -10.94
N HIS A 475 -12.86 17.77 -12.06
CA HIS A 475 -11.52 18.31 -12.13
C HIS A 475 -11.57 19.81 -12.39
N GLN A 476 -10.94 20.59 -11.53
CA GLN A 476 -10.78 22.03 -11.70
C GLN A 476 -9.36 22.42 -11.26
N GLU A 477 -8.61 23.01 -12.17
CA GLU A 477 -7.20 23.34 -11.92
C GLU A 477 -7.00 24.47 -10.91
N ILE A 478 -7.85 25.48 -10.94
CA ILE A 478 -7.73 26.69 -10.12
C ILE A 478 -9.02 26.91 -9.33
N PHE A 479 -8.87 27.03 -8.02
CA PHE A 479 -9.91 27.46 -7.10
C PHE A 479 -9.60 28.87 -6.58
N HIS A 480 -10.61 29.73 -6.58
CA HIS A 480 -10.50 31.13 -6.12
C HIS A 480 -10.79 31.28 -4.62
N GLY A 481 -11.48 30.29 -4.03
CA GLY A 481 -11.71 30.27 -2.59
C GLY A 481 -13.05 30.86 -2.14
N HIS A 482 -14.09 30.82 -2.99
CA HIS A 482 -15.45 31.09 -2.57
C HIS A 482 -16.02 29.89 -1.82
N TYR A 483 -16.09 29.96 -0.50
CA TYR A 483 -16.70 28.91 0.33
C TYR A 483 -18.13 29.27 0.71
N LEU A 484 -19.05 28.33 0.55
CA LEU A 484 -20.43 28.43 1.02
C LEU A 484 -20.80 27.18 1.82
N PHE A 485 -21.09 27.36 3.10
CA PHE A 485 -21.61 26.32 3.98
C PHE A 485 -23.10 26.51 4.16
N GLU A 486 -23.89 25.44 3.96
CA GLU A 486 -25.34 25.42 4.13
C GLU A 486 -25.77 24.26 5.01
N ASN A 487 -26.16 24.50 6.25
CA ASN A 487 -26.60 23.52 7.25
C ASN A 487 -25.61 22.34 7.39
N ALA A 488 -24.31 22.63 7.31
CA ALA A 488 -23.26 21.63 7.24
C ALA A 488 -22.92 21.06 8.62
N HIS A 489 -23.00 19.75 8.78
CA HIS A 489 -22.65 18.99 9.98
C HIS A 489 -21.48 18.07 9.68
N PHE A 490 -20.51 17.99 10.61
CA PHE A 490 -19.26 17.27 10.41
C PHE A 490 -18.97 16.27 11.51
N ARG A 491 -18.25 15.18 11.15
CA ARG A 491 -17.70 14.22 12.12
C ARG A 491 -16.30 13.75 11.70
N TYR A 492 -15.49 13.34 12.68
CA TYR A 492 -14.15 12.83 12.41
C TYR A 492 -14.14 11.36 11.98
N HIS A 493 -14.91 10.52 12.66
CA HIS A 493 -14.97 9.08 12.37
C HIS A 493 -16.43 8.65 12.20
N SER A 494 -16.62 7.64 11.36
CA SER A 494 -17.96 7.08 11.08
C SER A 494 -18.71 6.61 12.34
N ASP A 495 -17.96 6.20 13.37
CA ASP A 495 -18.51 5.67 14.63
C ASP A 495 -18.76 6.75 15.69
N ASP A 496 -18.40 8.01 15.43
CA ASP A 496 -18.59 9.09 16.39
C ASP A 496 -20.07 9.46 16.50
N GLN A 497 -20.61 9.38 17.71
CA GLN A 497 -21.96 9.86 18.02
C GLN A 497 -22.03 11.39 18.15
N ARG A 498 -20.90 12.03 18.43
CA ARG A 498 -20.83 13.49 18.60
C ARG A 498 -20.62 14.16 17.25
N VAL A 499 -21.36 15.24 17.02
CA VAL A 499 -21.18 16.16 15.89
C VAL A 499 -20.37 17.36 16.41
N PRO A 500 -19.05 17.38 16.17
CA PRO A 500 -18.17 18.40 16.76
C PRO A 500 -18.36 19.79 16.14
N LEU A 501 -18.96 19.89 14.96
CA LEU A 501 -19.16 21.15 14.26
C LEU A 501 -20.48 21.14 13.48
N ARG A 502 -21.26 22.24 13.66
CA ARG A 502 -22.53 22.50 12.96
C ARG A 502 -22.52 23.94 12.50
N ILE A 503 -22.56 24.17 11.21
CA ILE A 503 -22.56 25.50 10.61
C ILE A 503 -23.87 25.67 9.86
N SER A 504 -24.73 26.57 10.31
CA SER A 504 -26.00 26.86 9.65
C SER A 504 -25.77 27.54 8.32
N ARG A 505 -24.97 28.63 8.31
CA ARG A 505 -24.54 29.32 7.11
C ARG A 505 -23.20 30.01 7.38
N LEU A 506 -22.26 29.85 6.49
CA LEU A 506 -21.02 30.63 6.46
C LEU A 506 -20.62 30.78 4.98
N GLU A 507 -20.34 32.02 4.60
CA GLU A 507 -19.90 32.34 3.24
C GLU A 507 -18.59 33.13 3.35
N VAL A 508 -17.56 32.70 2.61
CA VAL A 508 -16.26 33.35 2.53
C VAL A 508 -15.99 33.69 1.07
N MET A 509 -15.73 34.95 0.77
CA MET A 509 -15.48 35.42 -0.58
C MET A 509 -14.03 35.19 -1.03
N PRO A 510 -13.76 35.06 -2.34
CA PRO A 510 -12.41 34.98 -2.87
C PRO A 510 -11.55 36.17 -2.44
N GLY A 511 -10.33 35.89 -1.95
CA GLY A 511 -9.42 36.93 -1.46
C GLY A 511 -9.73 37.46 -0.07
N GLU A 512 -10.82 37.04 0.54
CA GLU A 512 -11.20 37.48 1.90
C GLU A 512 -10.27 36.91 2.96
N ARG A 513 -10.03 37.69 4.01
CA ARG A 513 -9.16 37.33 5.13
C ARG A 513 -9.96 37.24 6.43
N VAL A 514 -10.14 36.02 6.92
CA VAL A 514 -11.05 35.69 8.03
C VAL A 514 -10.29 35.06 9.18
N ALA A 515 -10.51 35.55 10.41
CA ALA A 515 -10.07 34.84 11.61
C ALA A 515 -11.19 34.02 12.24
N ILE A 516 -10.89 32.81 12.64
CA ILE A 516 -11.77 31.96 13.45
C ILE A 516 -11.32 32.04 14.91
N LEU A 517 -12.16 32.61 15.76
CA LEU A 517 -11.95 32.75 17.20
C LEU A 517 -12.86 31.78 17.97
N GLY A 518 -12.45 31.43 19.18
CA GLY A 518 -13.22 30.55 20.07
C GLY A 518 -12.34 29.91 21.13
N ARG A 519 -12.96 29.42 22.20
CA ARG A 519 -12.26 28.66 23.23
C ARG A 519 -11.68 27.35 22.69
N ASN A 520 -10.76 26.74 23.45
CA ASN A 520 -10.27 25.41 23.11
C ASN A 520 -11.44 24.42 23.07
N GLY A 521 -11.49 23.58 22.01
CA GLY A 521 -12.61 22.67 21.76
C GLY A 521 -13.85 23.31 21.10
N ALA A 522 -13.80 24.60 20.72
CA ALA A 522 -14.93 25.26 20.05
C ALA A 522 -15.17 24.79 18.59
N GLY A 523 -14.28 24.02 17.99
CA GLY A 523 -14.42 23.52 16.62
C GLY A 523 -13.57 24.26 15.57
N LYS A 524 -12.62 25.13 15.96
CA LYS A 524 -11.77 25.92 15.04
C LYS A 524 -11.00 25.04 14.05
N SER A 525 -10.20 24.10 14.59
CA SER A 525 -9.42 23.16 13.77
C SER A 525 -10.31 22.26 12.92
N THR A 526 -11.49 21.90 13.42
CA THR A 526 -12.48 21.10 12.67
C THR A 526 -13.02 21.86 11.47
N LEU A 527 -13.28 23.18 11.61
CA LEU A 527 -13.72 24.01 10.49
C LEU A 527 -12.64 24.12 9.41
N LEU A 528 -11.38 24.37 9.80
CA LEU A 528 -10.27 24.39 8.85
C LEU A 528 -10.08 23.05 8.14
N GLN A 529 -10.20 21.93 8.86
CA GLN A 529 -10.14 20.60 8.26
C GLN A 529 -11.34 20.32 7.34
N ALA A 530 -12.54 20.83 7.67
CA ALA A 530 -13.71 20.73 6.82
C ALA A 530 -13.50 21.46 5.49
N MET A 531 -12.92 22.68 5.54
CA MET A 531 -12.56 23.45 4.34
C MET A 531 -11.53 22.72 3.47
N ALA A 532 -10.59 22.00 4.09
CA ALA A 532 -9.58 21.20 3.40
C ALA A 532 -10.07 19.81 2.95
N GLY A 533 -11.36 19.47 3.16
CA GLY A 533 -11.91 18.15 2.83
C GLY A 533 -11.39 17.02 3.73
N GLY A 534 -10.87 17.34 4.94
CA GLY A 534 -10.27 16.37 5.86
C GLY A 534 -11.24 15.69 6.83
N VAL A 535 -12.49 16.15 6.92
CA VAL A 535 -13.57 15.59 7.77
C VAL A 535 -14.78 15.25 6.94
N GLU A 536 -15.59 14.31 7.43
CA GLU A 536 -16.77 13.82 6.75
C GLU A 536 -17.97 14.78 6.94
N ILE A 537 -18.66 15.12 5.84
CA ILE A 537 -19.91 15.87 5.85
C ILE A 537 -21.04 14.87 6.04
N ILE A 538 -21.80 15.00 7.14
CA ILE A 538 -22.91 14.10 7.47
C ILE A 538 -24.22 14.64 6.90
N GLN A 539 -24.40 15.96 6.96
CA GLN A 539 -25.63 16.65 6.56
C GLN A 539 -25.28 18.02 6.01
N GLY A 540 -26.11 18.55 5.12
CA GLY A 540 -25.91 19.84 4.48
C GLY A 540 -24.93 19.76 3.33
N ASP A 541 -24.47 20.90 2.86
CA ASP A 541 -23.52 21.03 1.74
C ASP A 541 -22.42 22.03 2.05
N VAL A 542 -21.24 21.79 1.50
CA VAL A 542 -20.12 22.71 1.52
C VAL A 542 -19.65 22.86 0.08
N ARG A 543 -19.73 24.07 -0.44
CA ARG A 543 -19.31 24.37 -1.80
C ARG A 543 -18.05 25.20 -1.81
N LEU A 544 -17.21 24.89 -2.76
CA LEU A 544 -16.03 25.70 -3.13
C LEU A 544 -16.19 26.11 -4.58
N ASP A 545 -16.22 27.42 -4.86
CA ASP A 545 -16.44 28.00 -6.18
C ASP A 545 -17.68 27.39 -6.88
N ASN A 546 -18.79 27.26 -6.16
CA ASN A 546 -20.08 26.67 -6.56
C ASN A 546 -20.08 25.15 -6.79
N LEU A 547 -18.96 24.45 -6.57
CA LEU A 547 -18.87 22.99 -6.64
C LEU A 547 -18.93 22.39 -5.22
N SER A 548 -19.73 21.36 -5.02
CA SER A 548 -19.75 20.63 -3.74
C SER A 548 -18.39 19.96 -3.48
N LEU A 549 -17.84 20.13 -2.27
CA LEU A 549 -16.53 19.55 -1.90
C LEU A 549 -16.49 18.02 -2.09
N VAL A 550 -17.62 17.34 -1.98
CA VAL A 550 -17.72 15.88 -2.18
C VAL A 550 -17.48 15.51 -3.65
N GLN A 551 -17.80 16.41 -4.59
CA GLN A 551 -17.69 16.18 -6.02
C GLN A 551 -16.29 16.54 -6.57
N ILE A 552 -15.51 17.36 -5.84
CA ILE A 552 -14.19 17.82 -6.28
C ILE A 552 -13.15 16.70 -6.14
N ASP A 553 -12.24 16.60 -7.13
CA ASP A 553 -11.08 15.74 -6.99
C ASP A 553 -10.17 16.24 -5.85
N MET A 554 -9.82 15.33 -4.93
CA MET A 554 -9.06 15.68 -3.73
C MET A 554 -7.63 16.14 -4.04
N ALA A 555 -7.05 15.73 -5.17
CA ALA A 555 -5.72 16.18 -5.57
C ALA A 555 -5.76 17.64 -6.01
N ASP A 556 -6.80 18.04 -6.78
CA ASP A 556 -6.99 19.40 -7.23
C ASP A 556 -7.34 20.32 -6.04
N LEU A 557 -8.21 19.85 -5.15
CA LEU A 557 -8.53 20.57 -3.91
C LEU A 557 -7.26 20.85 -3.10
N ARG A 558 -6.45 19.82 -2.83
CA ARG A 558 -5.22 19.95 -2.03
C ARG A 558 -4.13 20.74 -2.72
N ARG A 559 -4.10 20.79 -4.04
CA ARG A 559 -3.16 21.61 -4.81
C ARG A 559 -3.39 23.10 -4.56
N ASN A 560 -4.66 23.51 -4.50
CA ASN A 560 -5.06 24.91 -4.34
C ASN A 560 -5.10 25.37 -2.88
N ILE A 561 -5.18 24.41 -1.93
CA ILE A 561 -5.26 24.70 -0.50
C ILE A 561 -3.92 24.46 0.16
N GLY A 562 -3.36 25.49 0.77
CA GLY A 562 -2.26 25.37 1.72
C GLY A 562 -2.80 25.25 3.14
N PHE A 563 -2.73 24.09 3.73
CA PHE A 563 -3.21 23.85 5.09
C PHE A 563 -2.05 23.57 6.04
N LEU A 564 -1.85 24.46 7.03
CA LEU A 564 -0.96 24.23 8.16
C LEU A 564 -1.79 23.78 9.36
N SER A 565 -1.81 22.47 9.63
CA SER A 565 -2.50 21.92 10.79
C SER A 565 -1.63 22.06 12.07
N GLN A 566 -2.28 22.13 13.23
CA GLN A 566 -1.61 22.18 14.54
C GLN A 566 -0.65 21.01 14.76
N ASN A 567 -0.98 19.81 14.25
CA ASN A 567 -0.21 18.57 14.43
C ASN A 567 0.63 18.20 13.20
N ALA A 568 0.97 19.16 12.33
CA ALA A 568 1.83 18.89 11.18
C ALA A 568 3.20 18.36 11.62
N ARG A 569 3.75 17.40 10.84
CA ARG A 569 5.01 16.72 11.17
C ARG A 569 6.04 16.86 10.06
N LEU A 570 7.31 16.86 10.47
CA LEU A 570 8.45 16.66 9.58
C LEU A 570 8.77 15.18 9.48
N PHE A 571 9.30 14.77 8.32
CA PHE A 571 9.67 13.40 8.04
C PHE A 571 11.17 13.22 8.13
N PHE A 572 11.63 12.01 8.38
CA PHE A 572 13.04 11.68 8.29
C PHE A 572 13.55 11.90 6.85
N GLY A 573 14.68 12.58 6.74
CA GLY A 573 15.30 12.96 5.45
C GLY A 573 16.03 14.27 5.54
N THR A 574 16.39 14.86 4.42
CA THR A 574 17.04 16.19 4.37
C THR A 574 16.01 17.31 4.55
N LEU A 575 16.48 18.50 4.91
CA LEU A 575 15.64 19.69 4.96
C LEU A 575 15.02 19.98 3.58
N ARG A 576 15.79 19.82 2.49
CA ARG A 576 15.30 19.96 1.11
C ARG A 576 14.13 19.01 0.84
N GLU A 577 14.29 17.72 1.12
CA GLU A 577 13.23 16.72 0.92
C GLU A 577 11.96 17.07 1.70
N ASN A 578 12.10 17.56 2.94
CA ASN A 578 10.97 18.01 3.71
C ASN A 578 10.27 19.21 3.11
N LEU A 579 11.00 20.22 2.63
CA LEU A 579 10.44 21.42 2.02
C LEU A 579 9.77 21.13 0.69
N THR A 580 10.41 20.31 -0.17
CA THR A 580 9.93 20.01 -1.52
C THR A 580 8.90 18.89 -1.59
N LEU A 581 8.46 18.32 -0.46
CA LEU A 581 7.53 17.20 -0.41
C LEU A 581 6.22 17.43 -1.21
N GLY A 582 5.72 18.66 -1.23
CA GLY A 582 4.54 19.06 -2.00
C GLY A 582 4.84 19.88 -3.25
N ALA A 583 6.12 20.19 -3.51
CA ALA A 583 6.60 20.99 -4.63
C ALA A 583 7.96 20.47 -5.14
N PRO A 584 8.01 19.26 -5.73
CA PRO A 584 9.26 18.60 -6.08
C PRO A 584 10.12 19.33 -7.12
N HIS A 585 9.53 20.23 -7.88
CA HIS A 585 10.19 21.05 -8.92
C HIS A 585 10.67 22.42 -8.43
N ALA A 586 10.50 22.74 -7.15
CA ALA A 586 10.88 24.03 -6.64
C ALA A 586 12.39 24.29 -6.77
N SER A 587 12.73 25.42 -7.36
CA SER A 587 14.12 25.88 -7.45
C SER A 587 14.65 26.30 -6.08
N ASP A 588 15.96 26.38 -5.93
CA ASP A 588 16.59 26.86 -4.70
C ASP A 588 16.16 28.29 -4.37
N ALA A 589 15.96 29.15 -5.37
CA ALA A 589 15.46 30.50 -5.18
C ALA A 589 14.06 30.51 -4.53
N GLN A 590 13.14 29.69 -5.04
CA GLN A 590 11.80 29.55 -4.47
C GLN A 590 11.84 28.98 -3.05
N ILE A 591 12.73 27.99 -2.79
CA ILE A 591 12.92 27.44 -1.46
C ILE A 591 13.39 28.52 -0.49
N PHE A 592 14.38 29.33 -0.85
CA PHE A 592 14.88 30.41 0.01
C PHE A 592 13.84 31.54 0.18
N GLU A 593 13.06 31.88 -0.82
CA GLU A 593 11.94 32.80 -0.70
C GLU A 593 10.91 32.32 0.34
N ALA A 594 10.48 31.05 0.25
CA ALA A 594 9.56 30.47 1.19
C ALA A 594 10.14 30.42 2.63
N LEU A 595 11.46 30.16 2.78
CA LEU A 595 12.15 30.20 4.05
C LEU A 595 12.24 31.62 4.61
N GLU A 596 12.39 32.63 3.76
CA GLU A 596 12.40 34.03 4.20
C GLU A 596 11.03 34.48 4.69
N VAL A 597 9.96 34.16 3.93
CA VAL A 597 8.58 34.48 4.36
C VAL A 597 8.22 33.79 5.68
N SER A 598 8.60 32.52 5.85
CA SER A 598 8.32 31.76 7.07
C SER A 598 9.20 32.12 8.27
N GLY A 599 10.25 32.96 8.08
CA GLY A 599 11.23 33.29 9.11
C GLY A 599 12.30 32.22 9.36
N ALA A 600 12.34 31.16 8.55
CA ALA A 600 13.29 30.06 8.72
C ALA A 600 14.68 30.33 8.10
N ALA A 601 14.81 31.30 7.20
CA ALA A 601 16.02 31.51 6.42
C ALA A 601 17.27 31.78 7.30
N ALA A 602 17.11 32.54 8.36
CA ALA A 602 18.22 32.91 9.24
C ALA A 602 18.90 31.70 9.89
N PHE A 603 18.11 30.80 10.49
CA PHE A 603 18.68 29.61 11.12
C PHE A 603 19.13 28.57 10.08
N VAL A 604 18.46 28.43 8.93
CA VAL A 604 18.85 27.51 7.86
C VAL A 604 20.22 27.88 7.29
N LYS A 605 20.52 29.17 7.14
CA LYS A 605 21.84 29.68 6.73
C LYS A 605 22.95 29.34 7.75
N GLN A 606 22.61 29.14 9.04
CA GLN A 606 23.57 28.75 10.08
C GLN A 606 23.80 27.24 10.16
N LEU A 607 22.96 26.43 9.52
CA LEU A 607 23.14 24.98 9.50
C LEU A 607 24.38 24.62 8.67
N ALA A 608 25.29 23.80 9.23
CA ALA A 608 26.55 23.41 8.59
C ALA A 608 26.38 22.76 7.19
N LYS A 609 25.23 22.10 6.96
CA LYS A 609 24.90 21.44 5.69
C LYS A 609 23.78 22.16 4.91
N GLY A 610 23.34 23.34 5.35
CA GLY A 610 22.25 24.08 4.69
C GLY A 610 21.01 23.23 4.40
N LEU A 611 20.54 23.23 3.16
CA LEU A 611 19.38 22.42 2.72
C LEU A 611 19.62 20.90 2.79
N ALA A 612 20.86 20.43 2.80
CA ALA A 612 21.20 19.01 2.98
C ALA A 612 21.29 18.58 4.46
N HIS A 613 20.91 19.47 5.40
CA HIS A 613 20.88 19.14 6.82
C HIS A 613 19.87 18.02 7.09
N PRO A 614 20.26 16.94 7.81
CA PRO A 614 19.37 15.84 8.13
C PRO A 614 18.32 16.27 9.18
N ILE A 615 17.07 16.03 8.90
CA ILE A 615 15.94 16.21 9.80
C ILE A 615 15.57 14.83 10.36
N MET A 616 15.52 14.73 11.68
CA MET A 616 15.10 13.51 12.36
C MET A 616 13.57 13.37 12.34
N GLU A 617 13.09 12.16 12.60
CA GLU A 617 11.66 11.85 12.64
C GLU A 617 10.90 12.81 13.57
N GLY A 618 9.77 13.36 13.09
CA GLY A 618 8.99 14.35 13.83
C GLY A 618 9.65 15.72 14.00
N GLY A 619 10.86 15.94 13.44
CA GLY A 619 11.64 17.16 13.62
C GLY A 619 12.38 17.20 14.97
N ASN A 620 12.69 16.05 15.56
CA ASN A 620 13.49 15.97 16.78
C ASN A 620 14.85 16.65 16.59
N GLY A 621 15.26 17.44 17.58
CA GLY A 621 16.48 18.28 17.53
C GLY A 621 16.24 19.70 17.03
N LEU A 622 15.04 20.03 16.53
CA LEU A 622 14.64 21.40 16.21
C LEU A 622 13.79 21.99 17.35
N SER A 623 13.93 23.31 17.59
CA SER A 623 13.01 23.99 18.47
C SER A 623 11.58 24.00 17.90
N GLY A 624 10.57 24.23 18.76
CA GLY A 624 9.17 24.31 18.32
C GLY A 624 8.96 25.36 17.22
N GLY A 625 9.57 26.56 17.39
CA GLY A 625 9.51 27.63 16.40
C GLY A 625 10.20 27.28 15.09
N GLN A 626 11.41 26.70 15.13
CA GLN A 626 12.12 26.24 13.93
C GLN A 626 11.30 25.19 13.15
N ARG A 627 10.74 24.21 13.85
CA ARG A 627 9.87 23.20 13.23
C ARG A 627 8.66 23.83 12.59
N GLN A 628 7.99 24.75 13.27
CA GLN A 628 6.80 25.44 12.74
C GLN A 628 7.14 26.31 11.52
N SER A 629 8.26 27.04 11.54
CA SER A 629 8.71 27.83 10.38
C SER A 629 9.04 26.96 9.16
N ILE A 630 9.66 25.78 9.34
CA ILE A 630 9.90 24.84 8.21
C ILE A 630 8.58 24.30 7.66
N LEU A 631 7.63 23.92 8.53
CA LEU A 631 6.32 23.43 8.11
C LEU A 631 5.53 24.49 7.32
N LEU A 632 5.64 25.74 7.76
CA LEU A 632 5.06 26.88 7.06
C LEU A 632 5.75 27.10 5.71
N ALA A 633 7.10 27.10 5.63
CA ALA A 633 7.84 27.22 4.38
C ALA A 633 7.43 26.11 3.38
N ARG A 634 7.28 24.88 3.85
CA ARG A 634 6.79 23.76 3.03
C ARG A 634 5.40 24.02 2.43
N MET A 635 4.50 24.64 3.17
CA MET A 635 3.17 25.01 2.70
C MET A 635 3.25 26.18 1.70
N LEU A 636 4.02 27.22 2.02
CA LEU A 636 4.19 28.42 1.18
C LEU A 636 4.81 28.09 -0.19
N LEU A 637 5.76 27.16 -0.23
CA LEU A 637 6.46 26.71 -1.43
C LEU A 637 5.51 26.17 -2.51
N ARG A 638 4.35 25.68 -2.10
CA ARG A 638 3.30 25.22 -3.04
C ARG A 638 2.51 26.35 -3.68
N SER A 639 2.69 27.61 -3.23
CA SER A 639 1.97 28.80 -3.70
C SER A 639 0.45 28.62 -3.81
N PRO A 640 -0.24 28.15 -2.75
CA PRO A 640 -1.67 27.89 -2.79
C PRO A 640 -2.47 29.19 -2.93
N ASN A 641 -3.66 29.14 -3.56
CA ASN A 641 -4.59 30.27 -3.66
C ASN A 641 -5.41 30.47 -2.37
N ILE A 642 -5.63 29.38 -1.63
CA ILE A 642 -6.38 29.36 -0.38
C ILE A 642 -5.44 28.93 0.74
N VAL A 643 -5.33 29.74 1.78
CA VAL A 643 -4.41 29.52 2.90
C VAL A 643 -5.21 29.28 4.19
N LEU A 644 -5.07 28.10 4.77
CA LEU A 644 -5.71 27.70 6.01
C LEU A 644 -4.64 27.49 7.08
N LEU A 645 -4.68 28.29 8.14
CA LEU A 645 -3.66 28.26 9.20
C LEU A 645 -4.29 27.97 10.56
N ASP A 646 -3.80 26.92 11.23
CA ASP A 646 -4.21 26.57 12.60
C ASP A 646 -3.10 26.90 13.58
N GLU A 647 -3.28 27.98 14.35
CA GLU A 647 -2.32 28.50 15.35
C GLU A 647 -0.90 28.71 14.76
N PRO A 648 -0.73 29.49 13.66
CA PRO A 648 0.53 29.54 12.91
C PRO A 648 1.72 30.15 13.67
N SER A 649 1.49 30.88 14.74
CA SER A 649 2.52 31.58 15.53
C SER A 649 2.64 31.04 16.95
N ALA A 650 1.99 29.91 17.30
CA ALA A 650 1.92 29.42 18.68
C ALA A 650 3.30 29.20 19.35
N SER A 651 4.31 28.82 18.57
CA SER A 651 5.67 28.51 19.03
C SER A 651 6.68 29.64 18.77
N LEU A 652 6.23 30.81 18.26
CA LEU A 652 7.10 31.95 17.96
C LEU A 652 7.14 32.93 19.15
N ASP A 653 8.31 33.53 19.35
CA ASP A 653 8.44 34.69 20.22
C ASP A 653 7.82 35.95 19.59
N GLU A 654 7.57 36.98 20.40
CA GLU A 654 6.83 38.16 19.98
C GLU A 654 7.51 38.95 18.84
N HIS A 655 8.82 38.98 18.81
CA HIS A 655 9.57 39.70 17.76
C HIS A 655 9.47 38.92 16.43
N THR A 656 9.77 37.64 16.46
CA THR A 656 9.67 36.74 15.30
C THR A 656 8.24 36.65 14.75
N GLU A 657 7.23 36.66 15.66
CA GLU A 657 5.82 36.68 15.27
C GLU A 657 5.46 37.94 14.48
N ARG A 658 5.88 39.12 14.89
CA ARG A 658 5.60 40.39 14.19
C ARG A 658 6.25 40.39 12.78
N GLU A 659 7.51 39.99 12.69
CA GLU A 659 8.20 39.90 11.43
C GLU A 659 7.52 38.90 10.51
N PHE A 660 7.13 37.73 11.01
CA PHE A 660 6.39 36.72 10.28
C PHE A 660 5.07 37.27 9.74
N ILE A 661 4.28 37.97 10.53
CA ILE A 661 3.00 38.56 10.14
C ILE A 661 3.20 39.56 8.99
N GLN A 662 4.23 40.45 9.11
CA GLN A 662 4.51 41.42 8.06
C GLN A 662 4.87 40.73 6.72
N ARG A 663 5.78 39.76 6.74
CA ARG A 663 6.20 39.00 5.56
C ARG A 663 5.05 38.19 4.95
N LEU A 664 4.26 37.51 5.80
CA LEU A 664 3.10 36.76 5.36
C LEU A 664 2.05 37.67 4.74
N ASN A 665 1.82 38.85 5.30
CA ASN A 665 0.87 39.84 4.75
C ASN A 665 1.25 40.27 3.33
N GLN A 666 2.54 40.50 3.07
CA GLN A 666 3.06 40.83 1.74
C GLN A 666 2.91 39.67 0.76
N TRP A 667 3.21 38.43 1.23
CA TRP A 667 3.12 37.24 0.39
C TRP A 667 1.67 36.88 0.04
N LEU A 668 0.71 37.13 0.93
CA LEU A 668 -0.70 36.78 0.73
C LEU A 668 -1.32 37.48 -0.50
N GLY A 669 -1.01 38.73 -0.78
CA GLY A 669 -1.61 39.45 -1.90
C GLY A 669 -3.14 39.35 -1.91
N ASN A 670 -3.70 38.78 -2.99
CA ASN A 670 -5.15 38.56 -3.16
C ASN A 670 -5.61 37.16 -2.81
N ARG A 671 -4.79 36.39 -2.09
CA ARG A 671 -5.14 35.01 -1.68
C ARG A 671 -6.17 35.01 -0.56
N THR A 672 -7.06 34.01 -0.56
CA THR A 672 -8.02 33.81 0.54
C THR A 672 -7.28 33.26 1.75
N LEU A 673 -7.44 33.93 2.90
CA LEU A 673 -6.84 33.50 4.18
C LEU A 673 -7.91 33.18 5.21
N ILE A 674 -7.85 31.98 5.78
CA ILE A 674 -8.64 31.63 6.97
C ILE A 674 -7.67 31.16 8.05
N VAL A 675 -7.63 31.88 9.18
CA VAL A 675 -6.71 31.58 10.27
C VAL A 675 -7.45 31.35 11.57
N ALA A 676 -7.24 30.19 12.19
CA ALA A 676 -7.68 29.92 13.56
C ALA A 676 -6.57 30.38 14.53
N THR A 677 -6.88 31.27 15.44
CA THR A 677 -5.91 31.77 16.39
C THR A 677 -6.57 32.29 17.67
N HIS A 678 -5.79 32.37 18.73
CA HIS A 678 -6.13 33.10 19.95
C HIS A 678 -5.17 34.28 20.19
N ARG A 679 -4.19 34.50 19.27
CA ARG A 679 -3.18 35.56 19.39
C ARG A 679 -3.62 36.83 18.69
N VAL A 680 -3.53 37.96 19.44
CA VAL A 680 -3.95 39.31 18.96
C VAL A 680 -3.13 39.78 17.74
N PRO A 681 -1.79 39.60 17.67
CA PRO A 681 -1.00 40.09 16.53
C PRO A 681 -1.44 39.46 15.21
N VAL A 682 -1.84 38.19 15.18
CA VAL A 682 -2.31 37.50 13.95
C VAL A 682 -3.58 38.12 13.37
N LEU A 683 -4.37 38.81 14.22
CA LEU A 683 -5.57 39.54 13.79
C LEU A 683 -5.24 40.74 12.88
N GLU A 684 -3.98 41.18 12.81
CA GLU A 684 -3.56 42.24 11.86
C GLU A 684 -3.69 41.80 10.41
N LEU A 685 -3.64 40.46 10.15
CA LEU A 685 -3.78 39.87 8.81
C LEU A 685 -5.22 39.84 8.30
N VAL A 686 -6.22 40.05 9.17
CA VAL A 686 -7.64 39.77 8.84
C VAL A 686 -8.52 41.02 8.98
N GLU A 687 -9.63 41.00 8.24
CA GLU A 687 -10.62 42.07 8.22
C GLU A 687 -11.95 41.64 8.86
N ARG A 688 -12.22 40.33 8.90
CA ARG A 688 -13.45 39.72 9.40
C ARG A 688 -13.14 38.66 10.45
N VAL A 689 -14.04 38.51 11.41
CA VAL A 689 -13.91 37.58 12.52
C VAL A 689 -15.16 36.73 12.65
N VAL A 690 -14.94 35.42 12.67
CA VAL A 690 -15.95 34.39 12.93
C VAL A 690 -15.70 33.79 14.29
N VAL A 691 -16.69 33.77 15.17
CA VAL A 691 -16.57 33.23 16.53
C VAL A 691 -17.34 31.92 16.64
N LEU A 692 -16.62 30.87 17.04
CA LEU A 692 -17.19 29.56 17.32
C LEU A 692 -17.36 29.33 18.84
N LYS A 693 -18.48 28.74 19.23
CA LYS A 693 -18.76 28.27 20.59
C LYS A 693 -19.45 26.91 20.51
N GLU A 694 -18.86 25.92 21.17
CA GLU A 694 -19.44 24.56 21.27
C GLU A 694 -19.84 23.94 19.90
N GLY A 695 -18.99 24.19 18.89
CA GLY A 695 -19.22 23.66 17.53
C GLY A 695 -20.27 24.43 16.72
N GLN A 696 -20.70 25.60 17.16
CA GLN A 696 -21.66 26.43 16.44
C GLN A 696 -21.09 27.83 16.18
N LEU A 697 -21.50 28.43 15.07
CA LEU A 697 -21.19 29.80 14.73
C LEU A 697 -22.09 30.75 15.53
N VAL A 698 -21.47 31.57 16.36
CA VAL A 698 -22.19 32.50 17.26
C VAL A 698 -22.08 33.95 16.81
N MET A 699 -21.01 34.32 16.10
CA MET A 699 -20.80 35.66 15.60
C MET A 699 -20.04 35.60 14.27
N ASP A 700 -20.42 36.47 13.37
CA ASP A 700 -19.77 36.72 12.09
C ASP A 700 -19.85 38.23 11.83
N ALA A 701 -18.73 38.91 11.96
CA ALA A 701 -18.72 40.36 11.93
C ALA A 701 -17.35 40.93 11.46
N PRO A 702 -17.33 42.17 10.95
CA PRO A 702 -16.08 42.87 10.75
C PRO A 702 -15.23 42.94 12.04
N LYS A 703 -13.90 42.86 11.89
CA LYS A 703 -12.94 42.82 13.01
C LYS A 703 -13.21 43.91 14.07
N ALA A 704 -13.50 45.16 13.62
CA ALA A 704 -13.74 46.27 14.52
C ALA A 704 -14.94 46.04 15.47
N GLN A 705 -16.02 45.43 14.96
CA GLN A 705 -17.19 45.12 15.77
C GLN A 705 -16.95 43.94 16.71
N ALA A 706 -16.29 42.89 16.23
CA ALA A 706 -15.99 41.69 17.00
C ALA A 706 -15.10 42.02 18.23
N LEU A 707 -14.09 42.87 18.06
CA LEU A 707 -13.19 43.29 19.14
C LEU A 707 -13.87 44.19 20.15
N ASN A 708 -14.80 45.05 19.72
CA ASN A 708 -15.60 45.88 20.62
C ASN A 708 -16.59 45.07 21.47
N ALA A 709 -17.23 44.07 20.85
CA ALA A 709 -18.13 43.14 21.54
C ALA A 709 -17.40 42.30 22.63
N SER A 710 -16.12 41.96 22.42
CA SER A 710 -15.31 41.23 23.39
C SER A 710 -14.84 42.09 24.56
N ARG A 711 -14.84 43.43 24.44
CA ARG A 711 -14.49 44.40 25.50
C ARG A 711 -15.69 44.83 26.35
N ALA A 712 -16.91 44.54 25.93
CA ALA A 712 -18.09 44.82 26.73
C ALA A 712 -18.05 43.97 28.02
N PRO A 713 -18.23 44.54 29.23
CA PRO A 713 -18.22 43.78 30.46
C PRO A 713 -19.37 42.73 30.39
N ALA A 714 -19.02 41.51 30.78
CA ALA A 714 -20.03 40.45 30.92
C ALA A 714 -21.20 40.95 31.75
N PRO A 715 -22.48 40.71 31.36
CA PRO A 715 -23.62 41.10 32.18
C PRO A 715 -23.42 40.44 33.55
N THR A 716 -23.29 41.27 34.58
CA THR A 716 -23.25 40.85 35.98
C THR A 716 -24.61 40.23 36.27
N TYR A 717 -24.74 38.93 36.13
CA TYR A 717 -25.81 38.19 36.77
C TYR A 717 -25.61 38.29 38.25
N GLY A 718 -26.43 39.17 38.88
CA GLY A 718 -26.46 39.34 40.32
C GLY A 718 -26.72 37.99 40.99
N ARG A 719 -25.74 37.53 41.73
CA ARG A 719 -25.95 36.46 42.70
C ARG A 719 -26.76 37.05 43.87
N GLU A 720 -28.09 37.03 43.77
CA GLU A 720 -28.92 37.00 44.97
C GLU A 720 -28.83 35.61 45.59
N TRP A 721 -27.82 35.44 46.44
CA TRP A 721 -27.86 34.39 47.46
C TRP A 721 -28.83 34.88 48.55
N LYS A 722 -30.09 34.50 48.50
CA LYS A 722 -30.94 34.55 49.69
C LYS A 722 -30.46 33.53 50.71
N ASN A 723 -29.86 34.07 51.80
CA ASN A 723 -29.73 33.33 53.05
C ASN A 723 -31.12 33.04 53.59
N GLU A 724 -31.67 31.89 53.35
CA GLU A 724 -32.76 31.26 54.12
C GLU A 724 -32.18 29.99 54.72
N ASN A 725 -31.66 30.14 55.94
CA ASN A 725 -31.62 29.10 56.97
C ASN A 725 -30.98 29.65 58.23
N GLN A 726 -31.73 30.52 58.94
CA GLN A 726 -31.65 30.69 60.37
C GLN A 726 -33.07 30.74 60.90
N SER A 727 -33.55 29.58 61.33
CA SER A 727 -34.54 29.37 62.40
C SER A 727 -35.31 28.07 62.14
N ALA A 728 -34.78 26.98 62.72
CA ALA A 728 -35.52 26.00 63.56
C ALA A 728 -34.60 24.78 63.80
#